data_7f425bf55f12e1dafd865343e28de341
#
_entry.id   7f425bf55f12e1dafd865343e28de341
#
_cell.length_a   1.000
_cell.length_b   1.000
_cell.length_c   1.000
_cell.angle_alpha   90.00
_cell.angle_beta   90.00
_cell.angle_gamma   90.00
#
_symmetry.space_group_name_H-M   'P 1'
#
loop_
_entity.id
_entity.type
_entity.pdbx_description
1 polymer ?
#
loop_
_entity_poly.entity_id
_entity_poly.type
_entity_poly.pdbx_seq_one_letter_code
_entity_poly.pdbx_strand_id
1 'polypeptide(L)'
;MRKLYYPILPSAILLGLAGISQSASGASPITSIILPEFEGGELILDAYPSVEFMYNAYPVKVTVLPEDANIRSLRLVTDLDDDLEGPIVKANYQKADKTYEFVTTPFGTLLQGNPANYTEDERRESMWNSYDELSRYASARSCTAWFEATDGSGVKSDSFIVTVMPRDRQPLSDNYQQGTFWLNEEWFGHTNGSINYITSGNEVKYRVFESQNPGEAFGCTSQYGMIFGDRLYVMSKQPSDNGDRYRFGGGRLVIADAKTLKKIVSFDEIGTTPGNGATGPNGSTMMGDGRACVGVRADKVYIGHHKGIRVLNIDLEKAESQNYAIAASAFTLGKEIKVADDEKGLYEGQVGNMVCSGPFVFAVTQSNGLLVIDAEKDEIVGNLGTPMGEEANKAYAVQGVVRSADGHVWFAERGVDNGKTITRLVEVDPFDATVLNSYILPEGAGNITTGWGAWRSTNFIASKKKNVLYWASVGSGYQDEILGSSPGFIYRWEIGNELPETPYFSLGKRPGKDENTFQVPYATMGYDDRTDEIVFATTHGTSYNYRYEWIYRIDGTTGEIHDYQQLRPYFWFPAMPIFPDRYAPEFTALDNVKLGLNAEEINLYDHIRDLDGGENHIVFRLDQTNDTESRVSSTDDVVEATLVNGKLNLIPVGEGECKLHLIAESNGKVATHDLLVTVGQTTGIQNVSHTSDLNYSDGLISVSGLEGYTANIYDINGRLIESQIISTNNWEFIPTYSKGLYILWIKGTPYTLKFKL
;
A
#
# COMPACT_ATOMS: atom_id res chain seq x y z
N MET A 1 14.36 10.27 -27.40
CA MET A 1 13.68 8.96 -27.42
C MET A 1 14.35 8.04 -28.45
N ARG A 2 15.22 7.16 -28.01
CA ARG A 2 15.78 6.11 -28.86
C ARG A 2 14.93 4.86 -28.65
N LYS A 3 14.23 4.47 -29.71
CA LYS A 3 13.59 3.15 -29.79
C LYS A 3 14.68 2.10 -29.69
N LEU A 4 14.75 1.41 -28.58
CA LEU A 4 15.51 0.17 -28.47
C LEU A 4 14.64 -0.95 -29.06
N TYR A 5 14.82 -1.16 -30.35
CA TYR A 5 14.42 -2.39 -30.99
C TYR A 5 15.48 -3.42 -30.65
N TYR A 6 15.13 -4.47 -29.93
CA TYR A 6 15.93 -5.68 -29.91
C TYR A 6 15.56 -6.52 -31.12
N PRO A 7 16.55 -6.92 -31.92
CA PRO A 7 16.29 -7.76 -33.08
C PRO A 7 15.97 -9.19 -32.62
N ILE A 8 14.84 -9.68 -33.07
CA ILE A 8 14.56 -11.11 -33.09
C ILE A 8 15.52 -11.71 -34.11
N LEU A 9 16.46 -12.51 -33.66
CA LEU A 9 17.33 -13.28 -34.53
C LEU A 9 16.52 -14.46 -35.12
N PRO A 10 16.38 -14.53 -36.43
CA PRO A 10 15.83 -15.72 -37.06
C PRO A 10 16.85 -16.84 -36.99
N SER A 11 16.43 -18.04 -36.57
CA SER A 11 17.21 -19.25 -36.60
C SER A 11 17.59 -19.58 -38.03
N ALA A 12 18.82 -19.32 -38.38
CA ALA A 12 19.37 -19.77 -39.66
C ALA A 12 19.68 -21.27 -39.62
N ILE A 13 19.00 -22.01 -40.44
CA ILE A 13 19.32 -23.39 -40.77
C ILE A 13 20.64 -23.37 -41.57
N LEU A 14 21.72 -23.85 -41.00
CA LEU A 14 22.92 -24.13 -41.76
C LEU A 14 23.02 -25.65 -41.97
N LEU A 15 22.71 -26.06 -43.18
CA LEU A 15 23.14 -27.37 -43.72
C LEU A 15 24.63 -27.29 -44.09
N GLY A 16 25.46 -27.98 -43.35
CA GLY A 16 26.87 -28.15 -43.67
C GLY A 16 27.27 -29.60 -43.51
N LEU A 17 27.35 -30.30 -44.64
CA LEU A 17 27.99 -31.60 -44.77
C LEU A 17 29.51 -31.45 -44.64
N ALA A 18 30.11 -32.06 -43.65
CA ALA A 18 31.49 -32.58 -43.76
C ALA A 18 31.71 -33.61 -42.64
N GLY A 19 31.95 -34.83 -42.98
CA GLY A 19 32.25 -35.92 -42.06
C GLY A 19 33.63 -35.78 -41.45
N ILE A 20 33.63 -35.93 -40.12
CA ILE A 20 34.78 -36.46 -39.37
C ILE A 20 34.19 -37.40 -38.33
N SER A 21 34.46 -38.66 -38.44
CA SER A 21 34.16 -39.67 -37.44
C SER A 21 35.05 -39.43 -36.22
N GLN A 22 34.56 -38.73 -35.24
CA GLN A 22 35.02 -38.88 -33.87
C GLN A 22 34.05 -39.83 -33.17
N SER A 23 34.60 -40.86 -32.58
CA SER A 23 33.89 -41.80 -31.71
C SER A 23 33.17 -41.01 -30.63
N ALA A 24 31.84 -40.79 -30.81
CA ALA A 24 31.02 -40.28 -29.78
C ALA A 24 31.07 -41.27 -28.63
N SER A 25 31.59 -40.88 -27.48
CA SER A 25 31.27 -41.54 -26.22
C SER A 25 29.73 -41.50 -26.13
N GLY A 26 29.09 -42.65 -26.27
CA GLY A 26 27.64 -42.73 -26.30
C GLY A 26 27.09 -42.20 -25.00
N ALA A 27 26.38 -41.11 -25.09
CA ALA A 27 25.65 -40.60 -23.93
C ALA A 27 24.70 -41.70 -23.41
N SER A 28 24.66 -41.86 -22.11
CA SER A 28 23.83 -42.87 -21.45
C SER A 28 22.35 -42.64 -21.72
N PRO A 29 21.57 -43.70 -21.96
CA PRO A 29 20.13 -43.55 -22.08
C PRO A 29 19.53 -43.11 -20.73
N ILE A 30 18.40 -42.40 -20.79
CA ILE A 30 17.66 -42.01 -19.60
C ILE A 30 17.12 -43.27 -18.91
N THR A 31 17.38 -43.40 -17.61
CA THR A 31 16.92 -44.54 -16.80
C THR A 31 15.82 -44.15 -15.81
N SER A 32 15.78 -42.91 -15.35
CA SER A 32 14.72 -42.42 -14.49
C SER A 32 14.57 -40.90 -14.58
N ILE A 33 13.38 -40.44 -14.23
CA ILE A 33 12.99 -39.01 -14.14
C ILE A 33 12.43 -38.83 -12.74
N ILE A 34 13.11 -38.04 -11.91
CA ILE A 34 12.76 -37.78 -10.52
C ILE A 34 12.14 -36.39 -10.40
N LEU A 35 10.96 -36.32 -9.83
CA LEU A 35 10.24 -35.05 -9.58
C LEU A 35 10.69 -34.40 -8.27
N PRO A 36 10.59 -33.08 -8.16
CA PRO A 36 10.65 -32.40 -6.86
C PRO A 36 9.44 -32.77 -6.01
N GLU A 37 9.56 -32.61 -4.71
CA GLU A 37 8.40 -32.64 -3.82
C GLU A 37 7.54 -31.39 -4.10
N PHE A 38 6.27 -31.60 -4.41
CA PHE A 38 5.30 -30.53 -4.51
C PHE A 38 4.60 -30.36 -3.15
N GLU A 39 4.39 -29.14 -2.73
CA GLU A 39 3.65 -28.84 -1.51
C GLU A 39 2.23 -29.45 -1.58
N GLY A 40 1.88 -30.29 -0.62
CA GLY A 40 0.64 -31.03 -0.65
C GLY A 40 0.54 -32.13 -1.73
N GLY A 41 1.64 -32.45 -2.45
CA GLY A 41 1.66 -33.46 -3.52
C GLY A 41 1.01 -32.99 -4.83
N GLU A 42 0.73 -31.72 -4.97
CA GLU A 42 0.00 -31.12 -6.08
C GLU A 42 0.69 -29.88 -6.62
N LEU A 43 0.78 -29.74 -7.94
CA LEU A 43 1.23 -28.54 -8.60
C LEU A 43 0.04 -27.66 -8.97
N ILE A 44 -0.06 -26.48 -8.33
CA ILE A 44 -1.14 -25.54 -8.60
C ILE A 44 -0.66 -24.50 -9.61
N LEU A 45 -1.37 -24.36 -10.71
CA LEU A 45 -1.12 -23.40 -11.78
C LEU A 45 -2.32 -22.46 -11.92
N ASP A 46 -2.05 -21.17 -12.18
CA ASP A 46 -3.10 -20.25 -12.59
C ASP A 46 -3.35 -20.36 -14.09
N ALA A 47 -4.59 -20.63 -14.47
CA ALA A 47 -5.01 -20.50 -15.85
C ALA A 47 -5.12 -19.03 -16.22
N TYR A 48 -4.06 -18.48 -16.77
CA TYR A 48 -4.05 -17.10 -17.22
C TYR A 48 -4.41 -17.05 -18.70
N PRO A 49 -5.44 -16.31 -19.10
CA PRO A 49 -5.76 -16.12 -20.50
C PRO A 49 -4.78 -15.14 -21.17
N SER A 50 -3.51 -15.26 -20.94
CA SER A 50 -2.47 -14.46 -21.58
C SER A 50 -2.05 -15.13 -22.88
N VAL A 51 -1.84 -14.33 -23.89
CA VAL A 51 -1.47 -14.78 -25.24
C VAL A 51 0.01 -15.10 -25.35
N GLU A 52 0.81 -14.64 -24.42
CA GLU A 52 2.26 -14.80 -24.47
C GLU A 52 2.72 -15.77 -23.40
N PHE A 53 3.19 -16.89 -23.88
CA PHE A 53 3.60 -18.06 -23.10
C PHE A 53 4.63 -17.80 -22.01
N MET A 54 5.35 -16.68 -22.07
CA MET A 54 6.44 -16.37 -21.16
C MET A 54 5.99 -15.97 -19.76
N TYR A 55 4.73 -15.60 -19.58
CA TYR A 55 4.27 -14.90 -18.38
C TYR A 55 3.64 -15.81 -17.34
N ASN A 56 3.32 -17.04 -17.73
CA ASN A 56 2.79 -18.07 -16.84
C ASN A 56 3.71 -19.28 -16.76
N ALA A 57 5.01 -19.08 -16.89
CA ALA A 57 5.96 -20.15 -16.78
C ALA A 57 6.21 -20.48 -15.29
N TYR A 58 5.99 -21.72 -14.93
CA TYR A 58 6.28 -22.25 -13.62
C TYR A 58 7.49 -23.18 -13.76
N PRO A 59 8.70 -22.77 -13.28
CA PRO A 59 9.85 -23.61 -13.38
C PRO A 59 9.75 -24.80 -12.42
N VAL A 60 9.78 -25.99 -12.96
CA VAL A 60 9.84 -27.22 -12.20
C VAL A 60 11.17 -27.91 -12.48
N LYS A 61 11.99 -28.03 -11.45
CA LYS A 61 13.31 -28.68 -11.56
C LYS A 61 13.13 -30.19 -11.48
N VAL A 62 13.32 -30.86 -12.60
CA VAL A 62 13.25 -32.31 -12.71
C VAL A 62 14.67 -32.87 -12.78
N THR A 63 14.98 -33.92 -12.02
CA THR A 63 16.26 -34.62 -12.08
C THR A 63 16.14 -35.80 -13.01
N VAL A 64 17.04 -35.87 -14.00
CA VAL A 64 17.10 -36.96 -14.94
C VAL A 64 18.37 -37.78 -14.66
N LEU A 65 18.21 -39.08 -14.57
CA LEU A 65 19.35 -40.01 -14.35
C LEU A 65 19.57 -40.91 -15.58
N PRO A 66 20.83 -41.29 -15.81
CA PRO A 66 22.04 -40.82 -15.12
C PRO A 66 22.34 -39.36 -15.47
N GLU A 67 23.20 -38.67 -14.69
CA GLU A 67 23.51 -37.27 -14.90
C GLU A 67 24.10 -36.92 -16.27
N ASP A 68 24.77 -37.88 -16.89
CA ASP A 68 25.35 -37.79 -18.24
C ASP A 68 24.36 -38.18 -19.34
N ALA A 69 23.08 -38.44 -19.00
CA ALA A 69 22.07 -38.82 -19.99
C ALA A 69 21.93 -37.77 -21.08
N ASN A 70 21.80 -38.24 -22.31
CA ASN A 70 21.50 -37.37 -23.45
C ASN A 70 20.03 -37.04 -23.53
N ILE A 71 19.66 -35.99 -22.83
CA ILE A 71 18.29 -35.50 -22.86
C ILE A 71 18.05 -34.77 -24.19
N ARG A 72 17.37 -35.41 -25.10
CA ARG A 72 16.94 -34.74 -26.36
C ARG A 72 15.74 -33.87 -26.13
N SER A 73 14.73 -34.41 -25.49
CA SER A 73 13.57 -33.67 -24.95
C SER A 73 12.82 -34.53 -23.95
N LEU A 74 12.14 -33.87 -23.02
CA LEU A 74 11.10 -34.48 -22.22
C LEU A 74 9.78 -33.78 -22.62
N ARG A 75 8.69 -34.50 -22.59
CA ARG A 75 7.37 -33.91 -22.73
C ARG A 75 6.57 -34.09 -21.46
N LEU A 76 5.80 -33.09 -21.10
CA LEU A 76 4.75 -33.24 -20.11
C LEU A 76 3.54 -33.88 -20.80
N VAL A 77 3.03 -34.95 -20.21
CA VAL A 77 1.85 -35.66 -20.66
C VAL A 77 0.79 -35.52 -19.58
N THR A 78 -0.44 -35.30 -19.97
CA THR A 78 -1.59 -35.26 -19.06
C THR A 78 -2.64 -36.31 -19.50
N ASP A 79 -3.47 -36.71 -18.56
CA ASP A 79 -4.63 -37.61 -18.82
C ASP A 79 -5.85 -36.87 -19.38
N LEU A 80 -5.70 -35.58 -19.67
CA LEU A 80 -6.73 -34.79 -20.32
C LEU A 80 -6.83 -35.19 -21.78
N ASP A 81 -8.06 -35.50 -22.18
CA ASP A 81 -8.38 -35.77 -23.57
C ASP A 81 -8.16 -34.49 -24.40
N ASP A 82 -7.43 -34.59 -25.52
CA ASP A 82 -7.14 -33.47 -26.40
C ASP A 82 -8.40 -32.82 -26.99
N ASP A 83 -9.54 -33.54 -26.97
CA ASP A 83 -10.84 -33.05 -27.41
C ASP A 83 -11.59 -32.24 -26.34
N LEU A 84 -11.11 -32.22 -25.12
CA LEU A 84 -11.66 -31.34 -24.09
C LEU A 84 -10.96 -29.98 -24.21
N GLU A 85 -11.71 -28.94 -24.57
CA GLU A 85 -11.34 -27.55 -24.54
C GLU A 85 -10.87 -27.13 -23.14
N GLY A 86 -9.68 -27.56 -22.76
CA GLY A 86 -9.07 -27.33 -21.45
C GLY A 86 -7.75 -26.62 -21.56
N PRO A 87 -7.21 -26.13 -20.44
CA PRO A 87 -5.89 -25.54 -20.43
C PRO A 87 -4.88 -26.58 -20.89
N ILE A 88 -4.20 -26.29 -22.00
CA ILE A 88 -3.08 -27.11 -22.44
C ILE A 88 -1.88 -26.71 -21.61
N VAL A 89 -1.34 -27.68 -20.86
CA VAL A 89 -0.11 -27.49 -20.11
C VAL A 89 1.06 -27.93 -20.99
N LYS A 90 1.95 -27.00 -21.29
CA LYS A 90 3.19 -27.28 -22.04
C LYS A 90 4.39 -27.13 -21.12
N ALA A 91 5.39 -27.97 -21.31
CA ALA A 91 6.65 -27.86 -20.62
C ALA A 91 7.79 -27.60 -21.60
N ASN A 92 8.59 -26.61 -21.31
CA ASN A 92 9.82 -26.30 -22.04
C ASN A 92 11.03 -26.70 -21.23
N TYR A 93 11.94 -27.44 -21.85
CA TYR A 93 13.17 -27.87 -21.19
C TYR A 93 14.27 -26.84 -21.34
N GLN A 94 14.83 -26.39 -20.19
CA GLN A 94 16.01 -25.56 -20.15
C GLN A 94 17.24 -26.42 -19.89
N LYS A 95 18.03 -26.62 -20.94
CA LYS A 95 19.17 -27.56 -20.92
C LYS A 95 20.27 -27.17 -19.93
N ALA A 96 20.43 -25.87 -19.68
CA ALA A 96 21.55 -25.38 -18.86
C ALA A 96 21.42 -25.73 -17.38
N ASP A 97 20.20 -25.75 -16.86
CA ASP A 97 19.93 -25.98 -15.44
C ASP A 97 19.02 -27.19 -15.17
N LYS A 98 18.69 -27.96 -16.23
CA LYS A 98 17.77 -29.11 -16.17
C LYS A 98 16.40 -28.76 -15.58
N THR A 99 15.93 -27.54 -15.86
CA THR A 99 14.65 -27.03 -15.37
C THR A 99 13.59 -27.14 -16.45
N TYR A 100 12.40 -27.56 -16.06
CA TYR A 100 11.21 -27.50 -16.89
C TYR A 100 10.35 -26.34 -16.47
N GLU A 101 9.96 -25.55 -17.44
CA GLU A 101 8.98 -24.51 -17.24
C GLU A 101 7.61 -25.02 -17.72
N PHE A 102 6.64 -25.01 -16.83
CA PHE A 102 5.26 -25.27 -17.18
C PHE A 102 4.65 -24.00 -17.71
N VAL A 103 4.05 -24.09 -18.88
CA VAL A 103 3.35 -22.99 -19.49
C VAL A 103 1.90 -23.39 -19.62
N THR A 104 0.99 -22.67 -18.96
CA THR A 104 -0.44 -22.82 -19.20
C THR A 104 -0.80 -22.09 -20.49
N THR A 105 -1.45 -22.77 -21.43
CA THR A 105 -2.01 -22.09 -22.59
C THR A 105 -3.37 -21.50 -22.21
N PRO A 106 -3.66 -20.28 -22.69
CA PRO A 106 -4.95 -19.67 -22.45
C PRO A 106 -6.08 -20.49 -23.11
N PHE A 107 -7.25 -20.40 -22.51
CA PHE A 107 -8.49 -20.89 -23.12
C PHE A 107 -8.78 -20.06 -24.37
N GLY A 108 -8.63 -20.65 -25.53
CA GLY A 108 -8.99 -20.08 -26.81
C GLY A 108 -8.37 -18.71 -27.13
N THR A 109 -7.77 -18.56 -28.26
CA THR A 109 -7.44 -17.25 -28.82
C THR A 109 -8.63 -16.76 -29.63
N LEU A 110 -9.53 -16.03 -29.00
CA LEU A 110 -10.67 -15.46 -29.71
C LEU A 110 -10.24 -14.32 -30.63
N LEU A 111 -9.18 -13.59 -30.25
CA LEU A 111 -8.57 -12.57 -31.10
C LEU A 111 -7.22 -13.04 -31.61
N GLN A 112 -7.03 -12.98 -32.92
CA GLN A 112 -5.76 -13.29 -33.56
C GLN A 112 -5.07 -12.01 -34.03
N GLY A 113 -3.78 -11.88 -33.72
CA GLY A 113 -2.98 -10.76 -34.16
C GLY A 113 -2.91 -9.58 -33.19
N ASN A 114 -2.68 -8.36 -33.71
CA ASN A 114 -2.52 -7.17 -32.89
C ASN A 114 -3.86 -6.69 -32.32
N PRO A 115 -4.02 -6.55 -30.98
CA PRO A 115 -5.25 -6.03 -30.36
C PRO A 115 -5.66 -4.64 -30.86
N ALA A 116 -4.71 -3.82 -31.30
CA ALA A 116 -5.00 -2.51 -31.85
C ALA A 116 -5.84 -2.55 -33.16
N ASN A 117 -5.94 -3.72 -33.80
CA ASN A 117 -6.75 -3.90 -35.01
C ASN A 117 -8.24 -4.14 -34.70
N TYR A 118 -8.60 -4.23 -33.42
CA TYR A 118 -9.98 -4.49 -33.01
C TYR A 118 -10.56 -3.29 -32.28
N THR A 119 -11.86 -3.09 -32.42
CA THR A 119 -12.59 -2.10 -31.64
C THR A 119 -12.63 -2.49 -30.16
N GLU A 120 -12.92 -1.53 -29.30
CA GLU A 120 -13.09 -1.80 -27.85
C GLU A 120 -14.22 -2.81 -27.61
N ASP A 121 -15.32 -2.71 -28.36
CA ASP A 121 -16.46 -3.62 -28.22
C ASP A 121 -16.09 -5.05 -28.62
N GLU A 122 -15.37 -5.24 -29.74
CA GLU A 122 -14.88 -6.56 -30.14
C GLU A 122 -13.94 -7.18 -29.11
N ARG A 123 -13.08 -6.36 -28.50
CA ARG A 123 -12.20 -6.82 -27.43
C ARG A 123 -12.99 -7.20 -26.18
N ARG A 124 -13.98 -6.40 -25.78
CA ARG A 124 -14.86 -6.70 -24.64
C ARG A 124 -15.67 -8.00 -24.89
N GLU A 125 -16.25 -8.17 -26.06
CA GLU A 125 -16.98 -9.37 -26.40
C GLU A 125 -16.09 -10.61 -26.34
N SER A 126 -14.89 -10.54 -26.90
CA SER A 126 -13.92 -11.61 -26.84
C SER A 126 -13.55 -11.98 -25.40
N MET A 127 -13.37 -10.98 -24.54
CA MET A 127 -13.07 -11.18 -23.14
C MET A 127 -14.23 -11.84 -22.40
N TRP A 128 -15.45 -11.37 -22.59
CA TRP A 128 -16.64 -11.98 -21.97
C TRP A 128 -16.81 -13.44 -22.37
N ASN A 129 -16.59 -13.77 -23.63
CA ASN A 129 -16.62 -15.14 -24.10
C ASN A 129 -15.52 -15.99 -23.43
N SER A 130 -14.32 -15.44 -23.23
CA SER A 130 -13.27 -16.12 -22.49
C SER A 130 -13.63 -16.31 -21.02
N TYR A 131 -14.31 -15.36 -20.39
CA TYR A 131 -14.83 -15.50 -19.03
C TYR A 131 -15.97 -16.53 -18.94
N ASP A 132 -16.83 -16.60 -19.92
CA ASP A 132 -17.87 -17.62 -19.98
C ASP A 132 -17.29 -19.02 -20.14
N GLU A 133 -16.25 -19.19 -20.92
CA GLU A 133 -15.49 -20.42 -20.97
C GLU A 133 -14.81 -20.75 -19.65
N LEU A 134 -14.14 -19.76 -19.04
CA LEU A 134 -13.57 -19.89 -17.69
C LEU A 134 -14.65 -20.18 -16.65
N SER A 135 -15.89 -19.71 -16.84
CA SER A 135 -17.00 -19.99 -15.93
C SER A 135 -17.41 -21.47 -15.90
N ARG A 136 -17.15 -22.20 -16.97
CA ARG A 136 -17.33 -23.65 -17.01
C ARG A 136 -16.37 -24.37 -16.06
N TYR A 137 -15.29 -23.72 -15.69
CA TYR A 137 -14.28 -24.19 -14.72
C TYR A 137 -14.38 -23.39 -13.41
N ALA A 138 -15.60 -23.13 -12.94
CA ALA A 138 -15.86 -22.45 -11.68
C ALA A 138 -15.21 -23.13 -10.46
N SER A 139 -14.83 -24.39 -10.59
CA SER A 139 -13.96 -25.13 -9.69
C SER A 139 -12.60 -25.35 -10.35
N ALA A 140 -11.55 -25.46 -9.53
CA ALA A 140 -10.25 -25.91 -9.99
C ALA A 140 -10.37 -27.17 -10.82
N ARG A 141 -9.65 -27.23 -11.94
CA ARG A 141 -9.60 -28.43 -12.77
C ARG A 141 -8.29 -29.13 -12.54
N SER A 142 -8.36 -30.35 -12.04
CA SER A 142 -7.21 -31.20 -11.82
C SER A 142 -7.03 -32.19 -12.95
N CYS A 143 -5.80 -32.48 -13.29
CA CYS A 143 -5.42 -33.59 -14.16
C CYS A 143 -4.25 -34.35 -13.58
N THR A 144 -4.09 -35.59 -13.97
CA THR A 144 -2.89 -36.37 -13.70
C THR A 144 -1.87 -36.07 -14.77
N ALA A 145 -0.65 -35.78 -14.36
CA ALA A 145 0.45 -35.47 -15.28
C ALA A 145 1.68 -36.32 -14.97
N TRP A 146 2.52 -36.51 -15.97
CA TRP A 146 3.84 -37.13 -15.85
C TRP A 146 4.78 -36.62 -16.93
N PHE A 147 6.08 -36.70 -16.69
CA PHE A 147 7.08 -36.45 -17.71
C PHE A 147 7.43 -37.74 -18.44
N GLU A 148 7.60 -37.66 -19.74
CA GLU A 148 7.99 -38.79 -20.59
C GLU A 148 9.17 -38.41 -21.46
N ALA A 149 10.22 -39.27 -21.47
CA ALA A 149 11.38 -39.11 -22.30
C ALA A 149 11.04 -39.37 -23.78
N THR A 150 11.49 -38.50 -24.66
CA THR A 150 11.23 -38.61 -26.11
C THR A 150 12.38 -39.26 -26.88
N ASP A 151 13.32 -39.89 -26.19
CA ASP A 151 14.44 -40.59 -26.78
C ASP A 151 14.09 -42.01 -27.30
N GLY A 152 12.87 -42.42 -27.13
CA GLY A 152 12.39 -43.76 -27.48
C GLY A 152 12.57 -44.82 -26.38
N SER A 153 13.09 -44.44 -25.22
CA SER A 153 13.27 -45.36 -24.08
C SER A 153 11.94 -45.70 -23.39
N GLY A 154 10.92 -44.87 -23.57
CA GLY A 154 9.65 -44.98 -22.87
C GLY A 154 9.69 -44.71 -21.37
N VAL A 155 10.78 -44.11 -20.88
CA VAL A 155 10.93 -43.78 -19.47
C VAL A 155 9.95 -42.65 -19.09
N LYS A 156 9.24 -42.87 -17.98
CA LYS A 156 8.26 -41.91 -17.41
C LYS A 156 8.65 -41.58 -15.98
N SER A 157 8.29 -40.39 -15.54
CA SER A 157 8.30 -40.04 -14.12
C SER A 157 7.11 -40.70 -13.40
N ASP A 158 7.12 -40.62 -12.06
CA ASP A 158 5.88 -40.80 -11.30
C ASP A 158 4.84 -39.78 -11.73
N SER A 159 3.58 -40.15 -11.56
CA SER A 159 2.46 -39.24 -11.80
C SER A 159 2.28 -38.26 -10.67
N PHE A 160 1.85 -37.06 -10.99
CA PHE A 160 1.51 -36.02 -10.00
C PHE A 160 0.22 -35.30 -10.44
N ILE A 161 -0.43 -34.63 -9.49
CA ILE A 161 -1.62 -33.86 -9.77
C ILE A 161 -1.21 -32.45 -10.19
N VAL A 162 -1.79 -31.98 -11.27
CA VAL A 162 -1.72 -30.57 -11.69
C VAL A 162 -3.12 -30.00 -11.56
N THR A 163 -3.30 -29.00 -10.73
CA THR A 163 -4.55 -28.26 -10.62
C THR A 163 -4.39 -26.89 -11.27
N VAL A 164 -5.22 -26.64 -12.25
CA VAL A 164 -5.29 -25.35 -12.93
C VAL A 164 -6.44 -24.55 -12.34
N MET A 165 -6.08 -23.45 -11.66
CA MET A 165 -7.04 -22.52 -11.08
C MET A 165 -7.37 -21.42 -12.09
N PRO A 166 -8.64 -21.10 -12.33
CA PRO A 166 -9.00 -19.90 -13.09
C PRO A 166 -8.42 -18.67 -12.41
N ARG A 167 -7.68 -17.86 -13.17
CA ARG A 167 -6.92 -16.72 -12.64
C ARG A 167 -7.76 -15.76 -11.81
N ASP A 168 -8.92 -15.41 -12.30
CA ASP A 168 -9.77 -14.35 -11.76
C ASP A 168 -10.92 -14.92 -10.91
N ARG A 169 -10.81 -16.17 -10.46
CA ARG A 169 -11.83 -16.82 -9.66
C ARG A 169 -11.30 -17.38 -8.35
N GLN A 170 -10.50 -16.58 -7.72
CA GLN A 170 -10.13 -16.81 -6.33
C GLN A 170 -11.40 -16.79 -5.46
N PRO A 171 -11.46 -17.57 -4.37
CA PRO A 171 -12.53 -17.41 -3.41
C PRO A 171 -12.64 -15.94 -3.00
N LEU A 172 -13.79 -15.34 -3.31
CA LEU A 172 -14.02 -13.94 -3.02
C LEU A 172 -14.13 -13.75 -1.51
N SER A 173 -13.58 -12.67 -1.00
CA SER A 173 -13.82 -12.21 0.36
C SER A 173 -14.78 -11.03 0.30
N ASP A 174 -15.73 -11.01 1.20
CA ASP A 174 -16.61 -9.85 1.37
C ASP A 174 -15.94 -8.76 2.20
N ASN A 175 -14.77 -9.03 2.76
CA ASN A 175 -14.11 -8.15 3.69
C ASN A 175 -12.59 -8.24 3.58
N TYR A 176 -12.00 -7.25 2.91
CA TYR A 176 -10.56 -7.10 2.74
C TYR A 176 -9.91 -6.21 3.81
N GLN A 177 -10.41 -6.21 5.05
CA GLN A 177 -9.96 -5.28 6.09
C GLN A 177 -8.96 -5.88 7.10
N GLN A 178 -8.66 -7.17 7.02
CA GLN A 178 -7.82 -7.84 8.02
C GLN A 178 -6.37 -8.05 7.60
N GLY A 179 -6.10 -8.13 6.31
CA GLY A 179 -4.80 -8.43 5.75
C GLY A 179 -4.05 -7.20 5.24
N THR A 180 -3.24 -7.42 4.22
CA THR A 180 -2.44 -6.38 3.55
C THR A 180 -2.62 -6.52 2.06
N PHE A 181 -2.92 -5.43 1.39
CA PHE A 181 -2.91 -5.38 -0.07
C PHE A 181 -1.48 -5.24 -0.58
N TRP A 182 -1.23 -5.84 -1.72
CA TRP A 182 0.03 -5.73 -2.43
C TRP A 182 -0.22 -5.30 -3.87
N LEU A 183 0.08 -4.04 -4.17
CA LEU A 183 -0.05 -3.47 -5.51
C LEU A 183 1.10 -3.93 -6.39
N ASN A 184 0.81 -4.31 -7.63
CA ASN A 184 1.79 -4.73 -8.62
C ASN A 184 1.72 -3.88 -9.88
N GLU A 185 2.88 -3.44 -10.39
CA GLU A 185 2.97 -2.78 -11.68
C GLU A 185 2.63 -3.72 -12.83
N GLU A 186 2.95 -4.97 -12.67
CA GLU A 186 2.99 -6.01 -13.68
C GLU A 186 3.96 -5.68 -14.84
N TRP A 187 3.97 -6.46 -15.89
CA TRP A 187 4.94 -6.30 -16.94
C TRP A 187 4.48 -5.26 -17.99
N PHE A 188 5.18 -4.13 -18.02
CA PHE A 188 4.94 -3.08 -19.00
C PHE A 188 5.01 -3.61 -20.44
N GLY A 189 4.01 -3.30 -21.25
CA GLY A 189 3.87 -3.74 -22.63
C GLY A 189 3.14 -5.10 -22.78
N HIS A 190 2.65 -5.67 -21.67
CA HIS A 190 2.05 -7.00 -21.67
C HIS A 190 0.77 -7.12 -20.85
N THR A 191 0.74 -6.50 -19.65
CA THR A 191 -0.40 -6.64 -18.76
C THR A 191 -0.67 -5.35 -17.97
N ASN A 192 -1.94 -5.12 -17.67
CA ASN A 192 -2.37 -4.08 -16.75
C ASN A 192 -1.94 -4.42 -15.32
N GLY A 193 -1.83 -3.40 -14.48
CA GLY A 193 -1.54 -3.56 -13.06
C GLY A 193 -2.58 -4.40 -12.32
N SER A 194 -2.18 -4.99 -11.21
CA SER A 194 -3.02 -5.84 -10.38
C SER A 194 -2.79 -5.60 -8.90
N ILE A 195 -3.65 -6.17 -8.06
CA ILE A 195 -3.48 -6.16 -6.62
C ILE A 195 -3.69 -7.56 -6.04
N ASN A 196 -2.73 -7.99 -5.23
CA ASN A 196 -2.85 -9.20 -4.44
C ASN A 196 -3.28 -8.84 -3.01
N TYR A 197 -3.78 -9.81 -2.28
CA TYR A 197 -4.16 -9.64 -0.88
C TYR A 197 -3.56 -10.76 -0.04
N ILE A 198 -2.81 -10.38 0.97
CA ILE A 198 -2.24 -11.30 1.95
C ILE A 198 -3.16 -11.28 3.15
N THR A 199 -3.77 -12.41 3.46
CA THR A 199 -4.67 -12.54 4.59
C THR A 199 -3.91 -12.44 5.92
N SER A 200 -4.61 -12.24 7.02
CA SER A 200 -4.01 -12.30 8.37
C SER A 200 -3.42 -13.68 8.72
N GLY A 201 -3.80 -14.73 8.01
CA GLY A 201 -3.22 -16.07 8.09
C GLY A 201 -2.09 -16.32 7.07
N ASN A 202 -1.55 -15.25 6.46
CA ASN A 202 -0.46 -15.28 5.49
C ASN A 202 -0.75 -16.05 4.18
N GLU A 203 -2.03 -16.26 3.84
CA GLU A 203 -2.41 -16.79 2.55
C GLU A 203 -2.44 -15.68 1.50
N VAL A 204 -1.83 -15.89 0.33
CA VAL A 204 -1.88 -14.94 -0.78
C VAL A 204 -3.08 -15.21 -1.67
N LYS A 205 -3.95 -14.23 -1.79
CA LYS A 205 -5.02 -14.16 -2.78
C LYS A 205 -4.56 -13.29 -3.94
N TYR A 206 -4.44 -13.88 -5.11
CA TYR A 206 -3.92 -13.19 -6.28
C TYR A 206 -5.02 -12.44 -7.02
N ARG A 207 -4.73 -11.24 -7.55
CA ARG A 207 -5.58 -10.44 -8.43
C ARG A 207 -7.00 -10.24 -7.90
N VAL A 208 -7.08 -9.88 -6.63
CA VAL A 208 -8.38 -9.77 -5.93
C VAL A 208 -9.30 -8.68 -6.52
N PHE A 209 -8.74 -7.63 -7.14
CA PHE A 209 -9.56 -6.63 -7.80
C PHE A 209 -10.27 -7.20 -9.04
N GLU A 210 -9.57 -7.90 -9.90
CA GLU A 210 -10.15 -8.55 -11.08
C GLU A 210 -11.15 -9.63 -10.68
N SER A 211 -10.90 -10.35 -9.59
CA SER A 211 -11.84 -11.33 -9.05
C SER A 211 -13.18 -10.71 -8.64
N GLN A 212 -13.14 -9.50 -8.09
CA GLN A 212 -14.34 -8.75 -7.70
C GLN A 212 -14.99 -8.00 -8.87
N ASN A 213 -14.23 -7.73 -9.93
CA ASN A 213 -14.64 -6.94 -11.09
C ASN A 213 -14.25 -7.69 -12.37
N PRO A 214 -14.95 -8.77 -12.72
CA PRO A 214 -14.61 -9.59 -13.87
C PRO A 214 -14.49 -8.76 -15.15
N GLY A 215 -13.36 -8.91 -15.85
CA GLY A 215 -13.07 -8.16 -17.05
C GLY A 215 -12.43 -6.80 -16.84
N GLU A 216 -12.38 -6.30 -15.63
CA GLU A 216 -11.73 -5.03 -15.29
C GLU A 216 -10.30 -5.26 -14.79
N ALA A 217 -9.47 -4.23 -14.90
CA ALA A 217 -8.13 -4.19 -14.34
C ALA A 217 -7.82 -2.77 -13.88
N PHE A 218 -6.64 -2.56 -13.29
CA PHE A 218 -6.06 -1.23 -13.16
C PHE A 218 -5.45 -0.78 -14.49
N GLY A 219 -4.86 0.42 -14.53
CA GLY A 219 -4.11 0.87 -15.68
C GLY A 219 -2.76 0.17 -15.83
N CYS A 220 -2.01 0.58 -16.83
CA CYS A 220 -0.65 0.09 -17.07
C CYS A 220 0.34 0.73 -16.09
N THR A 221 1.23 -0.07 -15.52
CA THR A 221 2.25 0.37 -14.56
C THR A 221 1.61 1.06 -13.35
N SER A 222 0.87 0.27 -12.57
CA SER A 222 0.23 0.75 -11.33
C SER A 222 1.29 0.85 -10.23
N GLN A 223 1.68 2.08 -9.88
CA GLN A 223 2.85 2.35 -9.03
C GLN A 223 2.52 2.88 -7.65
N TYR A 224 1.32 3.37 -7.46
CA TYR A 224 0.90 3.96 -6.20
C TYR A 224 -0.54 3.61 -5.87
N GLY A 225 -0.78 3.35 -4.59
CA GLY A 225 -2.12 3.13 -4.09
C GLY A 225 -2.24 3.57 -2.63
N MET A 226 -3.44 3.97 -2.26
CA MET A 226 -3.76 4.31 -0.87
C MET A 226 -5.20 3.94 -0.55
N ILE A 227 -5.48 3.73 0.73
CA ILE A 227 -6.83 3.75 1.27
C ILE A 227 -7.04 5.10 1.94
N PHE A 228 -8.12 5.78 1.55
CA PHE A 228 -8.53 7.06 2.13
C PHE A 228 -10.06 7.09 2.23
N GLY A 229 -10.58 7.35 3.41
CA GLY A 229 -11.96 7.06 3.75
C GLY A 229 -12.21 5.55 3.62
N ASP A 230 -13.30 5.16 3.04
CA ASP A 230 -13.62 3.76 2.76
C ASP A 230 -13.32 3.36 1.30
N ARG A 231 -12.32 3.99 0.67
CA ARG A 231 -12.02 3.82 -0.75
C ARG A 231 -10.55 3.53 -0.99
N LEU A 232 -10.32 2.59 -1.90
CA LEU A 232 -9.00 2.29 -2.46
C LEU A 232 -8.80 3.14 -3.72
N TYR A 233 -7.72 3.91 -3.75
CA TYR A 233 -7.27 4.69 -4.90
C TYR A 233 -6.03 4.04 -5.47
N VAL A 234 -6.03 3.73 -6.76
CA VAL A 234 -4.87 3.16 -7.47
C VAL A 234 -4.49 4.07 -8.62
N MET A 235 -3.22 4.49 -8.61
CA MET A 235 -2.62 5.33 -9.63
C MET A 235 -1.80 4.50 -10.60
N SER A 236 -2.03 4.72 -11.88
CA SER A 236 -1.31 4.08 -12.97
C SER A 236 -0.69 5.11 -13.89
N LYS A 237 0.44 4.78 -14.48
CA LYS A 237 1.12 5.66 -15.44
C LYS A 237 0.28 5.89 -16.69
N GLN A 238 -0.33 4.85 -17.21
CA GLN A 238 -1.16 4.88 -18.42
C GLN A 238 -2.52 4.23 -18.13
N PRO A 239 -3.56 4.59 -18.91
CA PRO A 239 -4.90 4.08 -18.64
C PRO A 239 -5.05 2.59 -18.89
N SER A 240 -4.26 2.03 -19.80
CA SER A 240 -4.27 0.60 -20.09
C SER A 240 -2.97 0.15 -20.75
N ASP A 241 -2.70 -1.15 -20.72
CA ASP A 241 -1.60 -1.78 -21.44
C ASP A 241 -2.13 -2.47 -22.71
N ASN A 242 -1.56 -2.12 -23.85
CA ASN A 242 -1.95 -2.70 -25.15
C ASN A 242 -1.60 -4.18 -25.29
N GLY A 243 -0.68 -4.67 -24.47
CA GLY A 243 -0.31 -6.07 -24.43
C GLY A 243 -1.36 -6.93 -23.72
N ASP A 244 -2.18 -6.32 -22.85
CA ASP A 244 -3.24 -7.03 -22.16
C ASP A 244 -4.46 -7.19 -23.08
N ARG A 245 -4.57 -8.37 -23.67
CA ARG A 245 -5.61 -8.68 -24.65
C ARG A 245 -6.95 -9.08 -24.05
N TYR A 246 -6.98 -9.28 -22.74
CA TYR A 246 -8.12 -9.92 -22.07
C TYR A 246 -8.83 -9.03 -21.07
N ARG A 247 -8.18 -7.96 -20.62
CA ARG A 247 -8.74 -7.06 -19.64
C ARG A 247 -8.79 -5.66 -20.20
N PHE A 248 -9.94 -5.08 -20.09
CA PHE A 248 -10.24 -3.72 -20.51
C PHE A 248 -10.64 -2.91 -19.28
N GLY A 249 -10.68 -1.67 -19.43
CA GLY A 249 -10.85 -0.80 -18.31
C GLY A 249 -9.52 -0.32 -17.82
N GLY A 250 -9.34 -0.19 -16.56
CA GLY A 250 -8.20 0.49 -16.00
C GLY A 250 -8.51 1.97 -15.87
N GLY A 251 -7.58 2.78 -16.28
CA GLY A 251 -7.56 4.22 -16.05
C GLY A 251 -6.27 4.61 -15.34
N ARG A 252 -5.88 5.87 -15.46
CA ARG A 252 -4.76 6.42 -14.69
C ARG A 252 -5.07 6.54 -13.22
N LEU A 253 -6.34 6.67 -12.89
CA LEU A 253 -6.86 6.56 -11.54
C LEU A 253 -8.04 5.58 -11.55
N VAL A 254 -8.00 4.58 -10.68
CA VAL A 254 -9.12 3.69 -10.39
C VAL A 254 -9.49 3.85 -8.93
N ILE A 255 -10.77 4.05 -8.66
CA ILE A 255 -11.33 4.15 -7.30
C ILE A 255 -12.26 2.97 -7.09
N ALA A 256 -12.03 2.23 -6.00
CA ALA A 256 -12.83 1.09 -5.60
C ALA A 256 -13.23 1.20 -4.12
N ASP A 257 -14.26 0.50 -3.73
CA ASP A 257 -14.62 0.31 -2.33
C ASP A 257 -13.51 -0.49 -1.62
N ALA A 258 -12.97 0.03 -0.52
CA ALA A 258 -11.80 -0.57 0.14
C ALA A 258 -12.12 -1.90 0.85
N LYS A 259 -13.40 -2.15 1.17
CA LYS A 259 -13.84 -3.35 1.86
C LYS A 259 -14.15 -4.50 0.89
N THR A 260 -14.79 -4.18 -0.21
CA THR A 260 -15.29 -5.17 -1.18
C THR A 260 -14.48 -5.23 -2.46
N LEU A 261 -13.63 -4.24 -2.71
CA LEU A 261 -12.89 -4.00 -3.95
C LEU A 261 -13.77 -3.79 -5.20
N LYS A 262 -15.07 -3.56 -5.02
CA LYS A 262 -15.93 -3.20 -6.13
C LYS A 262 -15.51 -1.87 -6.71
N LYS A 263 -15.26 -1.83 -8.02
CA LYS A 263 -14.93 -0.61 -8.75
C LYS A 263 -16.06 0.40 -8.63
N ILE A 264 -15.73 1.63 -8.28
CA ILE A 264 -16.67 2.75 -8.22
C ILE A 264 -16.55 3.56 -9.50
N VAL A 265 -15.35 4.06 -9.81
CA VAL A 265 -15.10 4.92 -10.98
C VAL A 265 -13.64 4.80 -11.42
N SER A 266 -13.37 5.12 -12.67
CA SER A 266 -12.01 5.29 -13.20
C SER A 266 -11.91 6.52 -14.09
N PHE A 267 -10.69 7.07 -14.18
CA PHE A 267 -10.34 8.23 -15.00
C PHE A 267 -9.15 7.88 -15.90
N ASP A 268 -9.36 7.94 -17.19
CA ASP A 268 -8.29 7.74 -18.18
C ASP A 268 -7.38 8.95 -18.29
N GLU A 269 -7.93 10.13 -18.08
CA GLU A 269 -7.25 11.42 -18.14
C GLU A 269 -7.36 12.13 -16.80
N ILE A 270 -6.24 12.51 -16.22
CA ILE A 270 -6.18 13.17 -14.91
C ILE A 270 -5.52 14.55 -14.93
N GLY A 271 -4.80 14.90 -16.00
CA GLY A 271 -4.25 16.23 -16.23
C GLY A 271 -5.01 17.01 -17.30
N THR A 272 -4.80 18.31 -17.36
CA THR A 272 -5.37 19.17 -18.40
C THR A 272 -4.39 19.48 -19.53
N THR A 273 -3.11 19.23 -19.30
CA THR A 273 -2.04 19.55 -20.26
C THR A 273 -1.45 18.27 -20.86
N PRO A 274 -1.41 18.13 -22.18
CA PRO A 274 -0.72 17.03 -22.84
C PRO A 274 0.76 17.02 -22.47
N GLY A 275 1.30 15.84 -22.20
CA GLY A 275 2.74 15.67 -22.09
C GLY A 275 3.41 16.03 -23.41
N ASN A 276 4.49 16.82 -23.38
CA ASN A 276 5.19 17.22 -24.59
C ASN A 276 5.78 15.99 -25.31
N GLY A 277 5.28 15.72 -26.51
CA GLY A 277 5.74 14.62 -27.37
C GLY A 277 5.28 13.22 -26.93
N ALA A 278 4.40 13.11 -25.94
CA ALA A 278 3.86 11.83 -25.52
C ALA A 278 2.55 11.54 -26.24
N THR A 279 2.57 10.49 -27.03
CA THR A 279 1.36 9.88 -27.58
C THR A 279 1.06 8.62 -26.79
N GLY A 280 -0.17 8.49 -26.34
CA GLY A 280 -0.65 7.27 -25.70
C GLY A 280 -0.71 6.09 -26.67
N PRO A 281 -1.03 4.90 -26.17
CA PRO A 281 -0.99 3.67 -26.94
C PRO A 281 -1.77 3.72 -28.26
N ASN A 282 -2.84 4.44 -28.37
CA ASN A 282 -3.67 4.54 -29.56
C ASN A 282 -3.50 5.88 -30.32
N GLY A 283 -2.35 6.55 -30.15
CA GLY A 283 -2.14 7.89 -30.69
C GLY A 283 -2.90 8.99 -29.95
N SER A 284 -3.55 8.65 -28.82
CA SER A 284 -4.16 9.61 -27.94
C SER A 284 -3.10 10.49 -27.27
N THR A 285 -3.42 11.74 -27.06
CA THR A 285 -2.55 12.65 -26.31
C THR A 285 -2.52 12.20 -24.83
N MET A 286 -1.31 12.06 -24.26
CA MET A 286 -1.20 11.69 -22.86
C MET A 286 -1.57 12.88 -21.97
N MET A 287 -2.73 12.78 -21.33
CA MET A 287 -3.29 13.79 -20.43
C MET A 287 -3.03 13.39 -18.98
N GLY A 288 -1.78 13.55 -18.53
CA GLY A 288 -1.42 13.33 -17.15
C GLY A 288 -1.03 11.90 -16.79
N ASP A 289 0.21 11.49 -17.06
CA ASP A 289 0.72 10.22 -16.52
C ASP A 289 0.60 10.21 -15.00
N GLY A 290 -0.14 9.24 -14.44
CA GLY A 290 -0.36 9.14 -13.01
C GLY A 290 0.94 8.82 -12.25
N ARG A 291 1.07 9.39 -11.05
CA ARG A 291 2.23 9.19 -10.17
C ARG A 291 1.81 8.75 -8.78
N ALA A 292 1.27 9.64 -7.99
CA ALA A 292 0.85 9.42 -6.63
C ALA A 292 -0.44 10.17 -6.31
N CYS A 293 -1.05 9.89 -5.18
CA CYS A 293 -2.17 10.67 -4.67
C CYS A 293 -2.06 10.80 -3.16
N VAL A 294 -2.76 11.80 -2.61
CA VAL A 294 -2.83 12.01 -1.16
C VAL A 294 -4.22 12.51 -0.78
N GLY A 295 -4.79 11.95 0.28
CA GLY A 295 -5.98 12.48 0.90
C GLY A 295 -5.70 13.82 1.57
N VAL A 296 -6.52 14.80 1.29
CA VAL A 296 -6.40 16.16 1.83
C VAL A 296 -7.47 16.40 2.89
N ARG A 297 -8.70 16.04 2.54
CA ARG A 297 -9.90 16.15 3.36
C ARG A 297 -10.89 15.09 2.88
N ALA A 298 -11.83 14.66 3.69
CA ALA A 298 -12.79 13.62 3.33
C ALA A 298 -13.45 13.84 1.96
N ASP A 299 -13.65 15.10 1.57
CA ASP A 299 -14.23 15.53 0.31
C ASP A 299 -13.19 15.94 -0.76
N LYS A 300 -11.87 15.78 -0.49
CA LYS A 300 -10.81 16.27 -1.38
C LYS A 300 -9.58 15.34 -1.40
N VAL A 301 -9.14 14.98 -2.58
CA VAL A 301 -7.90 14.22 -2.83
C VAL A 301 -7.06 14.96 -3.86
N TYR A 302 -5.74 15.01 -3.65
CA TYR A 302 -4.79 15.48 -4.66
C TYR A 302 -4.21 14.31 -5.46
N ILE A 303 -4.18 14.46 -6.77
CA ILE A 303 -3.70 13.48 -7.73
C ILE A 303 -2.48 14.05 -8.43
N GLY A 304 -1.30 13.50 -8.14
CA GLY A 304 -0.04 13.89 -8.76
C GLY A 304 0.15 13.22 -10.12
N HIS A 305 0.61 13.98 -11.09
CA HIS A 305 0.91 13.50 -12.42
C HIS A 305 2.20 14.13 -12.98
N HIS A 306 2.55 13.85 -14.23
CA HIS A 306 3.82 14.25 -14.82
C HIS A 306 4.00 15.77 -15.02
N LYS A 307 2.98 16.59 -14.85
CA LYS A 307 3.02 18.06 -15.03
C LYS A 307 2.49 18.86 -13.85
N GLY A 308 1.86 18.22 -12.89
CA GLY A 308 1.26 18.93 -11.77
C GLY A 308 0.39 18.04 -10.89
N ILE A 309 -0.54 18.68 -10.24
CA ILE A 309 -1.47 18.05 -9.30
C ILE A 309 -2.89 18.41 -9.72
N ARG A 310 -3.73 17.41 -9.86
CA ARG A 310 -5.16 17.57 -10.09
C ARG A 310 -5.92 17.44 -8.78
N VAL A 311 -6.80 18.37 -8.50
CA VAL A 311 -7.73 18.28 -7.37
C VAL A 311 -8.88 17.36 -7.76
N LEU A 312 -9.15 16.34 -6.97
CA LEU A 312 -10.34 15.50 -7.05
C LEU A 312 -11.29 15.91 -5.93
N ASN A 313 -12.47 16.39 -6.31
CA ASN A 313 -13.55 16.72 -5.36
C ASN A 313 -14.50 15.54 -5.21
N ILE A 314 -14.98 15.32 -4.00
CA ILE A 314 -15.84 14.20 -3.64
C ILE A 314 -17.12 14.74 -3.00
N ASP A 315 -18.26 14.50 -3.61
CA ASP A 315 -19.57 14.72 -3.02
C ASP A 315 -19.86 13.55 -2.07
N LEU A 316 -19.67 13.79 -0.76
CA LEU A 316 -19.75 12.73 0.25
C LEU A 316 -21.13 12.08 0.31
N GLU A 317 -22.20 12.84 0.14
CA GLU A 317 -23.57 12.30 0.16
C GLU A 317 -23.78 11.29 -0.99
N LYS A 318 -23.35 11.64 -2.20
CA LYS A 318 -23.43 10.72 -3.35
C LYS A 318 -22.48 9.54 -3.22
N ALA A 319 -21.29 9.77 -2.67
CA ALA A 319 -20.26 8.76 -2.53
C ALA A 319 -20.67 7.60 -1.61
N GLU A 320 -21.59 7.84 -0.67
CA GLU A 320 -22.14 6.84 0.25
C GLU A 320 -23.34 6.08 -0.34
N SER A 321 -23.77 6.43 -1.55
CA SER A 321 -24.92 5.78 -2.21
C SER A 321 -24.66 4.30 -2.49
N GLN A 322 -25.63 3.46 -2.17
CA GLN A 322 -25.61 2.05 -2.56
C GLN A 322 -25.80 1.85 -4.08
N ASN A 323 -26.20 2.87 -4.79
CA ASN A 323 -26.27 2.86 -6.25
C ASN A 323 -24.91 3.27 -6.84
N TYR A 324 -24.22 2.34 -7.44
CA TYR A 324 -22.88 2.56 -8.02
C TYR A 324 -22.83 3.70 -9.05
N ALA A 325 -23.88 3.90 -9.84
CA ALA A 325 -23.90 5.00 -10.81
C ALA A 325 -23.96 6.38 -10.11
N ILE A 326 -24.67 6.46 -8.98
CA ILE A 326 -24.70 7.67 -8.15
C ILE A 326 -23.35 7.83 -7.46
N ALA A 327 -22.82 6.78 -6.84
CA ALA A 327 -21.53 6.80 -6.17
C ALA A 327 -20.40 7.21 -7.13
N ALA A 328 -20.41 6.71 -8.37
CA ALA A 328 -19.43 7.10 -9.40
C ALA A 328 -19.53 8.60 -9.75
N SER A 329 -20.73 9.17 -9.75
CA SER A 329 -20.96 10.59 -10.05
C SER A 329 -20.50 11.54 -8.92
N ALA A 330 -20.12 11.00 -7.77
CA ALA A 330 -19.60 11.77 -6.65
C ALA A 330 -18.22 12.39 -6.91
N PHE A 331 -17.45 11.79 -7.82
CA PHE A 331 -16.05 12.13 -8.04
C PHE A 331 -15.89 13.05 -9.25
N THR A 332 -15.31 14.22 -9.04
CA THR A 332 -15.15 15.24 -10.08
C THR A 332 -13.73 15.81 -10.08
N LEU A 333 -13.05 15.74 -11.23
CA LEU A 333 -11.77 16.40 -11.41
C LEU A 333 -11.94 17.92 -11.46
N GLY A 334 -11.35 18.61 -10.51
CA GLY A 334 -11.46 20.05 -10.30
C GLY A 334 -10.26 20.86 -10.86
N LYS A 335 -9.74 21.78 -10.05
CA LYS A 335 -8.60 22.66 -10.36
C LYS A 335 -7.32 21.85 -10.62
N GLU A 336 -6.49 22.33 -11.53
CA GLU A 336 -5.13 21.84 -11.69
C GLU A 336 -4.12 22.81 -11.09
N ILE A 337 -3.27 22.31 -10.20
CA ILE A 337 -2.15 23.03 -9.60
C ILE A 337 -0.94 22.75 -10.49
N LYS A 338 -0.54 23.71 -11.30
CA LYS A 338 0.59 23.59 -12.23
C LYS A 338 1.91 23.62 -11.46
N VAL A 339 2.75 22.63 -11.67
CA VAL A 339 4.09 22.52 -11.07
C VAL A 339 5.18 22.97 -12.03
N ALA A 340 4.99 22.78 -13.34
CA ALA A 340 5.90 23.24 -14.36
C ALA A 340 5.16 23.82 -15.54
N ASP A 341 5.83 24.74 -16.25
CA ASP A 341 5.33 25.31 -17.49
C ASP A 341 5.20 24.25 -18.60
N ASP A 342 4.26 24.47 -19.50
CA ASP A 342 3.94 23.53 -20.59
C ASP A 342 5.11 23.32 -21.56
N GLU A 343 6.01 24.32 -21.67
CA GLU A 343 7.21 24.29 -22.52
C GLU A 343 8.37 23.45 -21.95
N LYS A 344 8.28 23.09 -20.67
CA LYS A 344 9.27 22.25 -19.99
C LYS A 344 9.22 20.80 -20.49
N GLY A 345 10.33 20.08 -20.32
CA GLY A 345 10.43 18.67 -20.65
C GLY A 345 9.33 17.81 -20.03
N LEU A 346 9.04 16.67 -20.65
CA LEU A 346 7.91 15.78 -20.29
C LEU A 346 7.82 15.47 -18.79
N TYR A 347 8.94 15.30 -18.13
CA TYR A 347 9.00 14.87 -16.72
C TYR A 347 9.46 15.96 -15.75
N GLU A 348 9.69 17.18 -16.20
CA GLU A 348 10.20 18.23 -15.33
C GLU A 348 9.21 18.69 -14.26
N GLY A 349 7.92 18.55 -14.52
CA GLY A 349 6.85 18.87 -13.56
C GLY A 349 6.26 17.67 -12.84
N GLN A 350 6.88 16.50 -12.97
CA GLN A 350 6.28 15.29 -12.40
C GLN A 350 6.31 15.32 -10.86
N VAL A 351 5.21 14.86 -10.28
CA VAL A 351 4.96 14.88 -8.83
C VAL A 351 5.04 13.45 -8.28
N GLY A 352 5.91 13.26 -7.30
CA GLY A 352 6.10 12.00 -6.60
C GLY A 352 5.16 11.83 -5.42
N ASN A 353 5.65 11.19 -4.35
CA ASN A 353 4.85 11.02 -3.16
C ASN A 353 4.55 12.35 -2.46
N MET A 354 3.42 12.38 -1.78
CA MET A 354 2.90 13.53 -1.08
C MET A 354 2.42 13.12 0.32
N VAL A 355 2.48 14.07 1.25
CA VAL A 355 1.84 13.94 2.56
C VAL A 355 1.01 15.19 2.87
N CYS A 356 -0.14 15.00 3.49
CA CYS A 356 -0.94 16.08 4.04
C CYS A 356 -0.68 16.16 5.54
N SER A 357 -0.26 17.31 6.05
CA SER A 357 -0.07 17.53 7.47
C SER A 357 -0.31 19.01 7.82
N GLY A 358 -1.02 19.26 8.91
CA GLY A 358 -1.47 20.62 9.22
C GLY A 358 -2.33 21.20 8.09
N PRO A 359 -2.18 22.48 7.76
CA PRO A 359 -2.93 23.14 6.68
C PRO A 359 -2.30 22.91 5.29
N PHE A 360 -1.24 22.11 5.18
CA PHE A 360 -0.47 21.99 3.94
C PHE A 360 -0.42 20.57 3.39
N VAL A 361 -0.22 20.49 2.08
CA VAL A 361 0.27 19.31 1.39
C VAL A 361 1.71 19.54 0.98
N PHE A 362 2.58 18.61 1.33
CA PHE A 362 3.98 18.58 0.96
C PHE A 362 4.19 17.59 -0.18
N ALA A 363 4.64 18.05 -1.32
CA ALA A 363 4.72 17.26 -2.54
C ALA A 363 6.15 17.21 -3.10
N VAL A 364 6.69 16.01 -3.24
CA VAL A 364 7.98 15.78 -3.92
C VAL A 364 7.82 16.02 -5.41
N THR A 365 8.71 16.81 -5.99
CA THR A 365 8.68 17.11 -7.42
C THR A 365 10.03 16.85 -8.08
N GLN A 366 10.00 16.50 -9.36
CA GLN A 366 11.20 16.14 -10.10
C GLN A 366 12.25 17.27 -10.17
N SER A 367 11.80 18.50 -10.34
CA SER A 367 12.70 19.64 -10.60
C SER A 367 12.67 20.74 -9.54
N ASN A 368 11.64 20.78 -8.71
CA ASN A 368 11.42 21.88 -7.79
C ASN A 368 11.65 21.49 -6.32
N GLY A 369 12.03 20.24 -6.06
CA GLY A 369 12.22 19.75 -4.68
C GLY A 369 10.90 19.44 -3.99
N LEU A 370 10.71 19.95 -2.76
CA LEU A 370 9.52 19.76 -1.96
C LEU A 370 8.63 21.00 -2.00
N LEU A 371 7.52 20.92 -2.69
CA LEU A 371 6.53 21.99 -2.72
C LEU A 371 5.67 21.98 -1.47
N VAL A 372 5.32 23.16 -0.99
CA VAL A 372 4.34 23.39 0.06
C VAL A 372 3.10 24.00 -0.59
N ILE A 373 1.96 23.32 -0.41
CA ILE A 373 0.68 23.66 -1.03
C ILE A 373 -0.33 23.95 0.08
N ASP A 374 -0.94 25.13 0.07
CA ASP A 374 -2.05 25.46 0.94
C ASP A 374 -3.26 24.56 0.56
N ALA A 375 -3.63 23.67 1.46
CA ALA A 375 -4.64 22.64 1.22
C ALA A 375 -6.08 23.20 1.10
N GLU A 376 -6.34 24.42 1.61
CA GLU A 376 -7.63 25.07 1.52
C GLU A 376 -7.76 25.83 0.20
N LYS A 377 -6.71 26.56 -0.22
CA LYS A 377 -6.71 27.39 -1.43
C LYS A 377 -6.33 26.62 -2.68
N ASP A 378 -5.75 25.43 -2.53
CA ASP A 378 -5.15 24.65 -3.64
C ASP A 378 -4.09 25.46 -4.40
N GLU A 379 -3.16 26.09 -3.66
CA GLU A 379 -2.14 26.98 -4.21
C GLU A 379 -0.77 26.65 -3.64
N ILE A 380 0.27 26.69 -4.50
CA ILE A 380 1.65 26.55 -4.07
C ILE A 380 2.04 27.83 -3.31
N VAL A 381 2.43 27.68 -2.05
CA VAL A 381 2.82 28.78 -1.17
C VAL A 381 4.31 28.79 -0.83
N GLY A 382 5.03 27.71 -1.11
CA GLY A 382 6.45 27.62 -0.83
C GLY A 382 7.14 26.43 -1.48
N ASN A 383 8.45 26.41 -1.32
CA ASN A 383 9.32 25.31 -1.71
C ASN A 383 10.43 25.17 -0.67
N LEU A 384 10.56 23.99 -0.07
CA LEU A 384 11.57 23.68 0.94
C LEU A 384 12.75 22.87 0.38
N GLY A 385 12.57 22.26 -0.78
CA GLY A 385 13.60 21.45 -1.39
C GLY A 385 14.61 22.31 -2.13
N THR A 386 15.86 22.29 -1.68
CA THR A 386 16.98 22.87 -2.41
C THR A 386 18.02 21.81 -2.70
N PRO A 387 18.58 21.77 -3.93
CA PRO A 387 19.72 20.91 -4.18
C PRO A 387 20.88 21.22 -3.24
N MET A 388 21.54 20.22 -2.71
CA MET A 388 22.75 20.38 -1.95
C MET A 388 23.95 20.47 -2.90
N GLY A 389 24.63 21.63 -2.90
CA GLY A 389 25.80 21.88 -3.75
C GLY A 389 25.49 22.20 -5.22
N GLU A 390 26.49 22.75 -5.92
CA GLU A 390 26.33 23.19 -7.32
C GLU A 390 26.19 22.04 -8.32
N GLU A 391 26.75 20.87 -7.99
CA GLU A 391 26.74 19.67 -8.86
C GLU A 391 25.58 18.71 -8.55
N ALA A 392 24.68 19.08 -7.63
CA ALA A 392 23.56 18.24 -7.30
C ALA A 392 22.66 18.00 -8.53
N ASN A 393 22.34 16.75 -8.77
CA ASN A 393 21.35 16.41 -9.79
C ASN A 393 19.97 16.83 -9.30
N LYS A 394 19.44 17.93 -9.78
CA LYS A 394 18.14 18.48 -9.36
C LYS A 394 16.99 17.49 -9.50
N ALA A 395 17.09 16.54 -10.45
CA ALA A 395 16.08 15.52 -10.65
C ALA A 395 15.95 14.54 -9.46
N TYR A 396 16.96 14.52 -8.57
CA TYR A 396 17.01 13.61 -7.42
C TYR A 396 17.25 14.34 -6.10
N ALA A 397 17.12 15.64 -6.07
CA ALA A 397 17.43 16.43 -4.86
C ALA A 397 16.55 16.01 -3.68
N VAL A 398 15.24 15.97 -3.85
CA VAL A 398 14.31 15.44 -2.84
C VAL A 398 13.91 14.02 -3.23
N GLN A 399 14.12 13.08 -2.33
CA GLN A 399 13.93 11.65 -2.57
C GLN A 399 12.60 11.14 -2.06
N GLY A 400 12.06 11.72 -1.00
CA GLY A 400 10.81 11.29 -0.42
C GLY A 400 10.39 12.19 0.74
N VAL A 401 9.12 12.10 1.11
CA VAL A 401 8.51 12.83 2.23
C VAL A 401 7.61 11.89 3.03
N VAL A 402 7.66 12.00 4.35
CA VAL A 402 6.84 11.22 5.28
C VAL A 402 6.35 12.11 6.42
N ARG A 403 5.38 11.64 7.17
CA ARG A 403 4.88 12.26 8.39
C ARG A 403 5.17 11.34 9.57
N SER A 404 5.87 11.85 10.60
CA SER A 404 6.18 11.13 11.82
C SER A 404 5.00 11.09 12.80
N ALA A 405 5.10 10.28 13.84
CA ALA A 405 4.02 10.10 14.82
C ALA A 405 3.62 11.37 15.57
N ASP A 406 4.55 12.30 15.75
CA ASP A 406 4.29 13.62 16.36
C ASP A 406 3.63 14.63 15.40
N GLY A 407 3.40 14.22 14.14
CA GLY A 407 2.77 15.04 13.11
C GLY A 407 3.76 15.85 12.27
N HIS A 408 5.04 15.91 12.63
CA HIS A 408 6.04 16.63 11.85
C HIS A 408 6.25 15.97 10.48
N VAL A 409 6.66 16.80 9.53
CA VAL A 409 6.98 16.34 8.18
C VAL A 409 8.48 16.17 8.04
N TRP A 410 8.87 15.03 7.51
CA TRP A 410 10.27 14.70 7.25
C TRP A 410 10.48 14.45 5.77
N PHE A 411 11.50 15.07 5.20
CA PHE A 411 11.89 14.76 3.84
C PHE A 411 13.38 14.44 3.74
N ALA A 412 13.70 13.59 2.77
CA ALA A 412 15.06 13.21 2.47
C ALA A 412 15.55 13.97 1.24
N GLU A 413 16.68 14.63 1.36
CA GLU A 413 17.38 15.26 0.23
C GLU A 413 18.71 14.56 -0.05
N ARG A 414 19.01 14.39 -1.31
CA ARG A 414 20.30 13.90 -1.80
C ARG A 414 21.02 15.02 -2.53
N GLY A 415 22.30 15.18 -2.25
CA GLY A 415 23.13 16.17 -2.91
C GLY A 415 24.59 15.76 -2.93
N VAL A 416 25.45 16.66 -3.38
CA VAL A 416 26.90 16.46 -3.41
C VAL A 416 27.55 17.52 -2.55
N ASP A 417 28.36 17.10 -1.57
CA ASP A 417 29.21 17.96 -0.76
C ASP A 417 30.67 17.50 -0.88
N ASN A 418 31.56 18.42 -1.27
CA ASN A 418 32.97 18.14 -1.50
C ASN A 418 33.25 16.91 -2.39
N GLY A 419 32.43 16.71 -3.43
CA GLY A 419 32.54 15.60 -4.37
C GLY A 419 32.00 14.25 -3.84
N LYS A 420 31.40 14.23 -2.64
CA LYS A 420 30.76 13.05 -2.06
C LYS A 420 29.25 13.22 -2.10
N THR A 421 28.54 12.15 -2.49
CA THR A 421 27.08 12.11 -2.34
C THR A 421 26.73 12.06 -0.86
N ILE A 422 25.84 12.94 -0.45
CA ILE A 422 25.30 12.97 0.91
C ILE A 422 23.78 12.93 0.88
N THR A 423 23.18 12.36 1.90
CA THR A 423 21.74 12.42 2.14
C THR A 423 21.50 13.17 3.44
N ARG A 424 20.51 14.06 3.40
CA ARG A 424 20.09 14.86 4.54
C ARG A 424 18.62 14.59 4.83
N LEU A 425 18.31 14.34 6.10
CA LEU A 425 16.94 14.32 6.60
C LEU A 425 16.61 15.71 7.15
N VAL A 426 15.47 16.24 6.76
CA VAL A 426 15.01 17.58 7.16
C VAL A 426 13.65 17.44 7.82
N GLU A 427 13.55 18.02 9.02
CA GLU A 427 12.34 18.11 9.83
C GLU A 427 11.65 19.44 9.61
N VAL A 428 10.34 19.40 9.43
CA VAL A 428 9.50 20.56 9.11
C VAL A 428 8.31 20.61 10.05
N ASP A 429 8.03 21.78 10.62
CA ASP A 429 6.77 22.05 11.31
C ASP A 429 5.62 22.03 10.29
N PRO A 430 4.58 21.19 10.50
CA PRO A 430 3.49 21.07 9.53
C PRO A 430 2.55 22.27 9.49
N PHE A 431 2.58 23.16 10.49
CA PHE A 431 1.60 24.23 10.62
C PHE A 431 2.04 25.56 9.99
N ASP A 432 3.33 25.81 9.91
CA ASP A 432 3.89 27.01 9.27
C ASP A 432 4.94 26.70 8.18
N ALA A 433 5.20 25.41 7.95
CA ALA A 433 6.17 24.91 6.99
C ALA A 433 7.61 25.40 7.24
N THR A 434 7.98 25.67 8.49
CA THR A 434 9.35 26.04 8.85
C THR A 434 10.24 24.82 9.08
N VAL A 435 11.50 24.91 8.64
CA VAL A 435 12.50 23.88 8.90
C VAL A 435 12.92 23.96 10.36
N LEU A 436 12.69 22.86 11.10
CA LEU A 436 13.07 22.75 12.51
C LEU A 436 14.49 22.24 12.67
N ASN A 437 14.83 21.15 11.99
CA ASN A 437 16.11 20.49 12.11
C ASN A 437 16.59 19.92 10.77
N SER A 438 17.88 19.64 10.67
CA SER A 438 18.49 18.99 9.52
C SER A 438 19.65 18.11 9.96
N TYR A 439 19.64 16.86 9.49
CA TYR A 439 20.58 15.81 9.87
C TYR A 439 21.24 15.22 8.64
N ILE A 440 22.56 15.23 8.58
CA ILE A 440 23.32 14.56 7.53
C ILE A 440 23.52 13.11 7.93
N LEU A 441 23.09 12.18 7.08
CA LEU A 441 23.23 10.76 7.32
C LEU A 441 24.73 10.35 7.29
N PRO A 442 25.16 9.43 8.18
CA PRO A 442 26.49 8.84 8.13
C PRO A 442 26.75 8.14 6.79
N GLU A 443 28.02 8.08 6.38
CA GLU A 443 28.43 7.52 5.08
C GLU A 443 27.93 6.09 4.85
N GLY A 444 27.75 5.28 5.88
CA GLY A 444 27.22 3.92 5.79
C GLY A 444 25.69 3.80 5.79
N ALA A 445 24.99 4.82 6.31
CA ALA A 445 23.54 4.82 6.46
C ALA A 445 22.79 5.27 5.18
N GLY A 446 23.53 5.64 4.20
CA GLY A 446 23.20 5.81 2.98
C GLY A 446 22.44 6.65 2.12
N ASN A 447 22.13 6.06 1.03
CA ASN A 447 21.44 6.75 -0.05
C ASN A 447 19.97 6.35 -0.03
N ILE A 448 19.13 7.21 0.53
CA ILE A 448 17.69 7.10 0.29
C ILE A 448 17.46 7.50 -1.15
N THR A 449 17.07 6.56 -2.00
CA THR A 449 16.85 6.84 -3.41
C THR A 449 15.54 6.23 -3.88
N THR A 450 14.89 6.92 -4.79
CA THR A 450 13.70 6.43 -5.49
C THR A 450 14.00 5.99 -6.92
N GLY A 451 15.26 6.01 -7.32
CA GLY A 451 15.73 5.69 -8.65
C GLY A 451 15.48 6.76 -9.70
N TRP A 452 14.33 7.33 -9.74
CA TRP A 452 13.93 8.36 -10.71
C TRP A 452 13.28 9.58 -10.04
N GLY A 453 13.66 9.89 -8.80
CA GLY A 453 13.09 11.00 -8.05
C GLY A 453 11.57 10.85 -7.90
N ALA A 454 10.81 11.75 -8.48
CA ALA A 454 9.35 11.74 -8.39
C ALA A 454 8.64 10.68 -9.25
N TRP A 455 9.36 9.75 -9.88
CA TRP A 455 8.75 8.72 -10.72
C TRP A 455 7.95 7.69 -9.93
N ARG A 456 8.44 7.32 -8.76
CA ARG A 456 7.89 6.25 -7.91
C ARG A 456 7.76 6.71 -6.47
N SER A 457 6.99 6.00 -5.67
CA SER A 457 7.04 6.13 -4.23
C SER A 457 8.43 5.74 -3.70
N THR A 458 8.71 6.08 -2.47
CA THR A 458 10.05 5.92 -1.88
C THR A 458 10.09 4.79 -0.86
N ASN A 459 11.28 4.22 -0.63
CA ASN A 459 11.56 3.36 0.52
C ASN A 459 11.92 4.18 1.78
N PHE A 460 11.38 5.37 1.90
CA PHE A 460 11.45 6.20 3.10
C PHE A 460 10.07 6.24 3.74
N ILE A 461 9.93 5.64 4.91
CA ILE A 461 8.65 5.42 5.61
C ILE A 461 8.75 5.81 7.08
N ALA A 462 7.61 6.04 7.72
CA ALA A 462 7.50 6.36 9.14
C ALA A 462 6.37 5.56 9.78
N SER A 463 6.48 5.28 11.08
CA SER A 463 5.34 4.85 11.87
C SER A 463 4.42 6.04 12.17
N LYS A 464 3.11 5.81 12.21
CA LYS A 464 2.13 6.80 12.65
C LYS A 464 2.01 6.89 14.17
N LYS A 465 2.51 5.88 14.89
CA LYS A 465 2.35 5.72 16.35
C LYS A 465 3.65 5.86 17.14
N LYS A 466 4.78 5.64 16.49
CA LYS A 466 6.11 5.72 17.09
C LYS A 466 6.94 6.75 16.35
N ASN A 467 7.67 7.60 17.04
CA ASN A 467 8.59 8.56 16.42
C ASN A 467 9.85 7.85 15.86
N VAL A 468 9.63 7.06 14.81
CA VAL A 468 10.67 6.27 14.14
C VAL A 468 10.56 6.44 12.64
N LEU A 469 11.70 6.66 12.01
CA LEU A 469 11.86 6.68 10.55
C LEU A 469 12.61 5.44 10.10
N TYR A 470 12.23 4.93 8.92
CA TYR A 470 12.90 3.81 8.27
C TYR A 470 13.20 4.14 6.83
N TRP A 471 14.30 3.61 6.32
CA TRP A 471 14.62 3.70 4.89
C TRP A 471 15.41 2.50 4.41
N ALA A 472 15.19 2.11 3.17
CA ALA A 472 16.04 1.16 2.49
C ALA A 472 17.15 1.93 1.77
N SER A 473 18.38 1.49 2.00
CA SER A 473 19.55 1.98 1.27
C SER A 473 20.00 0.92 0.29
N VAL A 474 20.10 1.30 -0.95
CA VAL A 474 20.79 0.55 -1.98
C VAL A 474 22.13 1.26 -2.17
N GLY A 475 23.25 0.66 -1.95
CA GLY A 475 24.59 1.28 -1.95
C GLY A 475 24.89 2.35 -3.00
N SER A 476 26.13 2.55 -3.41
CA SER A 476 26.60 3.69 -4.21
C SER A 476 26.56 3.48 -5.72
N GLY A 477 25.55 3.01 -6.33
CA GLY A 477 25.51 2.76 -7.79
C GLY A 477 24.15 2.29 -8.24
N TYR A 478 23.15 3.03 -7.87
CA TYR A 478 21.75 2.63 -7.97
C TYR A 478 21.34 1.89 -9.26
N GLN A 479 21.81 2.29 -10.43
CA GLN A 479 21.46 1.60 -11.68
C GLN A 479 22.14 0.26 -11.87
N ASP A 480 23.36 0.16 -11.42
CA ASP A 480 24.11 -1.09 -11.47
C ASP A 480 23.71 -2.05 -10.34
N GLU A 481 23.17 -1.54 -9.26
CA GLU A 481 22.79 -2.28 -8.07
C GLU A 481 21.38 -2.85 -8.10
N ILE A 482 20.42 -2.21 -8.79
CA ILE A 482 19.13 -2.87 -9.12
C ILE A 482 19.37 -4.08 -10.05
N LEU A 483 20.40 -3.99 -10.86
CA LEU A 483 20.79 -5.02 -11.81
C LEU A 483 21.92 -5.89 -11.27
N GLY A 484 22.54 -5.50 -10.17
CA GLY A 484 23.70 -6.13 -9.56
C GLY A 484 23.39 -6.89 -8.28
N SER A 485 24.39 -7.26 -7.55
CA SER A 485 24.35 -8.22 -6.44
C SER A 485 24.45 -7.59 -5.05
N SER A 486 24.23 -6.29 -4.90
CA SER A 486 24.35 -5.63 -3.60
C SER A 486 23.19 -5.94 -2.66
N PRO A 487 23.44 -6.37 -1.42
CA PRO A 487 22.38 -6.57 -0.45
C PRO A 487 21.73 -5.23 -0.11
N GLY A 488 20.39 -5.18 -0.13
CA GLY A 488 19.64 -4.06 0.40
C GLY A 488 19.77 -4.02 1.91
N PHE A 489 19.90 -2.82 2.47
CA PHE A 489 19.93 -2.59 3.90
C PHE A 489 18.74 -1.74 4.29
N ILE A 490 18.10 -2.06 5.41
CA ILE A 490 17.09 -1.23 6.03
C ILE A 490 17.69 -0.58 7.26
N TYR A 491 17.55 0.73 7.34
CA TYR A 491 17.96 1.55 8.48
C TYR A 491 16.73 1.95 9.27
N ARG A 492 16.91 2.10 10.58
CA ARG A 492 15.91 2.52 11.54
C ARG A 492 16.49 3.66 12.38
N TRP A 493 15.78 4.74 12.49
CA TRP A 493 16.15 5.85 13.36
C TRP A 493 14.97 6.26 14.24
N GLU A 494 15.18 6.16 15.52
CA GLU A 494 14.29 6.70 16.53
C GLU A 494 14.61 8.19 16.70
N ILE A 495 13.66 9.06 16.33
CA ILE A 495 13.86 10.50 16.25
C ILE A 495 14.29 11.02 17.62
N GLY A 496 15.34 11.85 17.64
CA GLY A 496 15.95 12.38 18.84
C GLY A 496 17.15 11.59 19.38
N ASN A 497 17.39 10.36 18.89
CA ASN A 497 18.56 9.58 19.22
C ASN A 497 19.72 9.86 18.23
N GLU A 498 20.87 9.24 18.45
CA GLU A 498 21.96 9.26 17.48
C GLU A 498 21.55 8.61 16.16
N LEU A 499 22.02 9.16 15.05
CA LEU A 499 21.76 8.59 13.73
C LEU A 499 22.38 7.21 13.59
N PRO A 500 21.73 6.26 12.94
CA PRO A 500 22.24 4.91 12.78
C PRO A 500 23.46 4.90 11.84
N GLU A 501 24.56 4.29 12.27
CA GLU A 501 25.75 4.04 11.44
C GLU A 501 25.70 2.67 10.76
N THR A 502 24.88 1.75 11.28
CA THR A 502 24.74 0.39 10.80
C THR A 502 23.28 0.08 10.45
N PRO A 503 23.07 -0.79 9.47
CA PRO A 503 21.69 -1.20 9.12
C PRO A 503 21.04 -1.95 10.28
N TYR A 504 19.78 -1.65 10.49
CA TYR A 504 18.91 -2.36 11.41
C TYR A 504 18.54 -3.76 10.89
N PHE A 505 18.41 -3.90 9.57
CA PHE A 505 18.16 -5.16 8.90
C PHE A 505 18.96 -5.26 7.61
N SER A 506 19.48 -6.44 7.33
CA SER A 506 20.15 -6.76 6.08
C SER A 506 19.47 -7.94 5.41
N LEU A 507 19.15 -7.77 4.15
CA LEU A 507 18.49 -8.81 3.37
C LEU A 507 19.33 -10.07 3.12
N GLY A 508 20.64 -10.03 3.29
CA GLY A 508 21.51 -11.18 3.25
C GLY A 508 21.26 -12.14 2.09
N LYS A 509 21.51 -13.41 2.34
CA LYS A 509 21.27 -14.49 1.39
C LYS A 509 19.83 -15.00 1.50
N ARG A 510 19.28 -15.43 0.39
CA ARG A 510 17.95 -16.04 0.27
C ARG A 510 17.82 -17.26 1.21
N PRO A 511 16.74 -17.36 2.01
CA PRO A 511 16.50 -18.53 2.84
C PRO A 511 16.46 -19.83 2.03
N GLY A 512 17.26 -20.82 2.44
CA GLY A 512 17.26 -22.17 1.86
C GLY A 512 17.90 -22.31 0.50
N LYS A 513 18.51 -21.27 -0.06
CA LYS A 513 19.29 -21.33 -1.31
C LYS A 513 20.45 -20.35 -1.31
N ASP A 514 21.46 -20.80 -1.98
CA ASP A 514 22.79 -20.32 -2.19
C ASP A 514 22.85 -18.92 -2.82
N GLU A 515 23.88 -18.23 -2.48
CA GLU A 515 24.68 -17.23 -3.18
C GLU A 515 24.00 -15.97 -3.77
N ASN A 516 22.73 -15.97 -4.06
CA ASN A 516 22.06 -14.81 -4.64
C ASN A 516 21.50 -13.89 -3.57
N THR A 517 21.94 -12.65 -3.57
CA THR A 517 21.45 -11.61 -2.67
C THR A 517 20.07 -11.13 -3.11
N PHE A 518 19.20 -10.94 -2.14
CA PHE A 518 17.95 -10.23 -2.37
C PHE A 518 18.18 -8.74 -2.59
N GLN A 519 17.30 -8.14 -3.35
CA GLN A 519 17.21 -6.70 -3.50
C GLN A 519 15.79 -6.25 -3.15
N VAL A 520 15.69 -5.14 -2.43
CA VAL A 520 14.43 -4.42 -2.29
C VAL A 520 14.24 -3.62 -3.59
N PRO A 521 13.34 -4.05 -4.49
CA PRO A 521 13.14 -3.33 -5.72
C PRO A 521 12.37 -2.06 -5.44
N TYR A 522 12.82 -0.96 -5.97
CA TYR A 522 12.11 0.30 -5.96
C TYR A 522 11.53 0.69 -4.58
N ALA A 523 10.29 1.13 -4.55
CA ALA A 523 9.57 1.65 -3.40
C ALA A 523 8.60 0.63 -2.80
N THR A 524 9.07 -0.55 -2.49
CA THR A 524 8.20 -1.66 -2.08
C THR A 524 8.10 -1.86 -0.58
N MET A 525 8.41 -0.84 0.23
CA MET A 525 8.41 -0.94 1.67
C MET A 525 7.28 -0.12 2.29
N GLY A 526 6.62 -0.65 3.31
CA GLY A 526 5.62 0.03 4.09
C GLY A 526 5.68 -0.38 5.57
N TYR A 527 5.13 0.47 6.44
CA TYR A 527 5.01 0.18 7.87
C TYR A 527 3.55 -0.10 8.23
N ASP A 528 3.31 -1.26 8.82
CA ASP A 528 2.00 -1.65 9.33
C ASP A 528 1.90 -1.34 10.82
N ASP A 529 1.32 -0.18 11.15
CA ASP A 529 1.13 0.26 12.55
C ASP A 529 0.18 -0.63 13.37
N ARG A 530 -0.57 -1.53 12.69
CA ARG A 530 -1.48 -2.48 13.36
C ARG A 530 -0.71 -3.63 14.00
N THR A 531 0.39 -4.05 13.38
CA THR A 531 1.20 -5.19 13.80
C THR A 531 2.61 -4.82 14.23
N ASP A 532 2.99 -3.54 14.10
CA ASP A 532 4.34 -3.03 14.39
C ASP A 532 5.41 -3.67 13.49
N GLU A 533 5.09 -3.83 12.20
CA GLU A 533 5.94 -4.53 11.24
C GLU A 533 6.32 -3.64 10.06
N ILE A 534 7.54 -3.84 9.55
CA ILE A 534 7.90 -3.43 8.20
C ILE A 534 7.54 -4.56 7.23
N VAL A 535 6.81 -4.21 6.19
CA VAL A 535 6.43 -5.11 5.11
C VAL A 535 7.09 -4.64 3.83
N PHE A 536 7.83 -5.52 3.18
CA PHE A 536 8.55 -5.19 1.95
C PHE A 536 8.65 -6.38 1.00
N ALA A 537 8.77 -6.08 -0.30
CA ALA A 537 9.04 -7.10 -1.31
C ALA A 537 10.52 -7.17 -1.64
N THR A 538 10.93 -8.35 -2.13
CA THR A 538 12.26 -8.57 -2.68
C THR A 538 12.15 -9.33 -3.98
N THR A 539 13.11 -9.10 -4.88
CA THR A 539 13.26 -9.89 -6.10
C THR A 539 14.55 -10.69 -6.08
N HIS A 540 14.63 -11.67 -6.95
CA HIS A 540 15.87 -12.39 -7.18
C HIS A 540 16.87 -11.52 -7.97
N GLY A 541 18.08 -11.37 -7.44
CA GLY A 541 19.08 -10.37 -7.79
C GLY A 541 19.73 -10.42 -9.17
N THR A 542 19.03 -10.77 -10.24
CA THR A 542 19.56 -10.57 -11.60
C THR A 542 18.48 -9.99 -12.52
N SER A 543 18.90 -9.09 -13.38
CA SER A 543 18.08 -8.24 -14.25
C SER A 543 17.02 -8.91 -15.13
N TYR A 544 16.96 -10.21 -15.17
CA TYR A 544 15.99 -10.97 -15.97
C TYR A 544 15.17 -11.97 -15.16
N ASN A 545 15.33 -12.01 -13.84
CA ASN A 545 14.64 -12.95 -12.95
C ASN A 545 13.59 -12.31 -12.05
N TYR A 546 12.95 -11.24 -12.50
CA TYR A 546 11.81 -10.62 -11.81
C TYR A 546 10.57 -11.54 -11.68
N ARG A 547 10.72 -12.82 -12.00
CA ARG A 547 9.68 -13.84 -11.82
C ARG A 547 9.62 -14.40 -10.41
N TYR A 548 10.63 -14.13 -9.59
CA TYR A 548 10.74 -14.67 -8.25
C TYR A 548 10.76 -13.53 -7.25
N GLU A 549 9.68 -13.38 -6.55
CA GLU A 549 9.49 -12.35 -5.56
C GLU A 549 9.06 -12.95 -4.24
N TRP A 550 9.49 -12.30 -3.18
CA TRP A 550 9.15 -12.65 -1.81
C TRP A 550 8.64 -11.41 -1.10
N ILE A 551 7.68 -11.61 -0.21
CA ILE A 551 7.19 -10.59 0.71
C ILE A 551 7.65 -10.97 2.09
N TYR A 552 8.30 -10.02 2.76
CA TYR A 552 8.82 -10.16 4.11
C TYR A 552 8.01 -9.31 5.06
N ARG A 553 7.83 -9.85 6.28
CA ARG A 553 7.37 -9.12 7.47
C ARG A 553 8.46 -9.22 8.52
N ILE A 554 8.94 -8.07 8.97
CA ILE A 554 9.95 -7.99 10.03
C ILE A 554 9.44 -7.11 11.15
N ASP A 555 9.80 -7.46 12.38
CA ASP A 555 9.49 -6.67 13.57
C ASP A 555 10.08 -5.26 13.46
N GLY A 556 9.23 -4.25 13.63
CA GLY A 556 9.61 -2.83 13.46
C GLY A 556 10.63 -2.33 14.50
N THR A 557 10.85 -3.04 15.59
CA THR A 557 11.79 -2.66 16.65
C THR A 557 13.08 -3.49 16.60
N THR A 558 12.97 -4.81 16.42
CA THR A 558 14.12 -5.72 16.51
C THR A 558 14.70 -6.13 15.16
N GLY A 559 13.94 -6.04 14.07
CA GLY A 559 14.32 -6.55 12.75
C GLY A 559 14.22 -8.06 12.61
N GLU A 560 13.63 -8.75 13.59
CA GLU A 560 13.40 -10.17 13.48
C GLU A 560 12.40 -10.48 12.35
N ILE A 561 12.70 -11.50 11.56
CA ILE A 561 11.78 -11.95 10.52
C ILE A 561 10.63 -12.68 11.17
N HIS A 562 9.44 -12.11 11.12
CA HIS A 562 8.22 -12.76 11.59
C HIS A 562 7.71 -13.76 10.57
N ASP A 563 7.74 -13.38 9.29
CA ASP A 563 7.29 -14.24 8.21
C ASP A 563 7.84 -13.79 6.86
N TYR A 564 7.87 -14.71 5.91
CA TYR A 564 8.11 -14.41 4.51
C TYR A 564 7.38 -15.39 3.61
N GLN A 565 6.95 -14.91 2.45
CA GLN A 565 6.27 -15.71 1.46
C GLN A 565 6.84 -15.51 0.08
N GLN A 566 7.05 -16.60 -0.64
CA GLN A 566 7.32 -16.55 -2.07
C GLN A 566 6.00 -16.41 -2.81
N LEU A 567 5.89 -15.37 -3.63
CA LEU A 567 4.79 -15.27 -4.59
C LEU A 567 4.93 -16.35 -5.67
N ARG A 568 3.82 -16.76 -6.27
CA ARG A 568 3.86 -17.63 -7.46
C ARG A 568 4.74 -16.99 -8.52
N PRO A 569 5.61 -17.77 -9.19
CA PRO A 569 6.50 -17.24 -10.19
C PRO A 569 5.78 -16.52 -11.33
N TYR A 570 5.93 -15.22 -11.37
CA TYR A 570 5.34 -14.35 -12.38
C TYR A 570 6.02 -12.97 -12.34
N PHE A 571 5.86 -12.17 -13.37
CA PHE A 571 6.38 -10.80 -13.42
C PHE A 571 5.43 -9.83 -12.70
N TRP A 572 5.32 -9.97 -11.38
CA TRP A 572 4.44 -9.12 -10.57
C TRP A 572 4.90 -7.67 -10.54
N PHE A 573 6.20 -7.44 -10.55
CA PHE A 573 6.81 -6.13 -10.31
C PHE A 573 6.11 -5.42 -9.15
N PRO A 574 6.36 -5.88 -7.90
CA PRO A 574 5.70 -5.32 -6.73
C PRO A 574 5.93 -3.82 -6.64
N ALA A 575 4.86 -3.06 -6.46
CA ALA A 575 4.92 -1.61 -6.34
C ALA A 575 4.98 -1.16 -4.88
N MET A 576 3.96 -1.50 -4.09
CA MET A 576 3.91 -1.15 -2.68
C MET A 576 2.85 -1.94 -1.90
N PRO A 577 3.05 -2.12 -0.57
CA PRO A 577 1.99 -2.58 0.31
C PRO A 577 0.99 -1.45 0.58
N ILE A 578 -0.30 -1.80 0.76
CA ILE A 578 -1.36 -0.90 1.18
C ILE A 578 -2.06 -1.54 2.36
N PHE A 579 -2.16 -0.80 3.46
CA PHE A 579 -2.76 -1.29 4.69
C PHE A 579 -4.19 -0.81 4.83
N PRO A 580 -5.13 -1.70 5.19
CA PRO A 580 -6.50 -1.29 5.50
C PRO A 580 -6.56 -0.30 6.66
N ASP A 581 -7.45 0.66 6.52
CA ASP A 581 -7.85 1.60 7.56
C ASP A 581 -9.33 1.33 7.88
N ARG A 582 -9.65 1.00 9.13
CA ARG A 582 -10.97 0.49 9.51
C ARG A 582 -11.76 1.43 10.39
N TYR A 583 -11.06 2.22 11.20
CA TYR A 583 -11.68 2.99 12.26
C TYR A 583 -11.71 4.46 11.92
N ALA A 584 -12.83 5.09 12.24
CA ALA A 584 -12.89 6.54 12.29
C ALA A 584 -12.26 7.02 13.61
N PRO A 585 -11.78 8.26 13.70
CA PRO A 585 -11.40 8.84 14.99
C PRO A 585 -12.60 8.85 15.93
N GLU A 586 -12.38 8.78 17.22
CA GLU A 586 -13.42 8.75 18.23
C GLU A 586 -13.10 9.76 19.34
N PHE A 587 -14.00 10.71 19.55
CA PHE A 587 -13.88 11.61 20.71
C PHE A 587 -14.02 10.84 22.01
N THR A 588 -13.10 11.11 22.95
CA THR A 588 -13.07 10.55 24.28
C THR A 588 -13.28 11.65 25.30
N ALA A 589 -14.05 11.38 26.35
CA ALA A 589 -14.18 12.24 27.56
C ALA A 589 -14.00 13.74 27.37
N LEU A 590 -14.61 14.33 26.34
CA LEU A 590 -14.68 15.79 26.13
C LEU A 590 -15.98 16.28 26.75
N ASP A 591 -15.90 16.79 27.98
CA ASP A 591 -17.03 17.29 28.75
C ASP A 591 -17.47 18.68 28.29
N ASN A 592 -18.72 19.02 28.56
CA ASN A 592 -19.23 20.36 28.37
C ASN A 592 -18.46 21.40 29.21
N VAL A 593 -18.18 22.54 28.63
CA VAL A 593 -17.35 23.60 29.22
C VAL A 593 -18.21 24.64 29.93
N LYS A 594 -17.77 25.01 31.14
CA LYS A 594 -18.33 26.11 31.87
C LYS A 594 -17.30 27.20 32.06
N LEU A 595 -17.44 28.29 31.30
CA LEU A 595 -16.54 29.43 31.36
C LEU A 595 -17.04 30.45 32.40
N GLY A 596 -16.10 30.98 33.19
CA GLY A 596 -16.32 32.22 33.94
C GLY A 596 -15.95 33.44 33.08
N LEU A 597 -15.11 34.33 33.63
CA LEU A 597 -14.66 35.54 32.94
C LEU A 597 -13.31 35.34 32.19
N ASN A 598 -12.68 34.18 32.36
CA ASN A 598 -11.37 33.86 31.79
C ASN A 598 -11.51 33.01 30.54
N ALA A 599 -10.61 33.22 29.60
CA ALA A 599 -10.44 32.34 28.45
C ALA A 599 -9.95 30.96 28.91
N GLU A 600 -10.31 29.92 28.16
CA GLU A 600 -9.89 28.53 28.36
C GLU A 600 -9.32 27.96 27.05
N GLU A 601 -8.24 27.23 27.15
CA GLU A 601 -7.65 26.49 26.04
C GLU A 601 -7.82 24.98 26.29
N ILE A 602 -8.40 24.27 25.32
CA ILE A 602 -8.58 22.82 25.34
C ILE A 602 -7.71 22.22 24.24
N ASN A 603 -6.82 21.32 24.59
CA ASN A 603 -6.06 20.55 23.63
C ASN A 603 -6.92 19.34 23.17
N LEU A 604 -7.46 19.37 21.97
CA LEU A 604 -8.35 18.31 21.46
C LEU A 604 -7.65 16.97 21.24
N TYR A 605 -6.32 16.97 21.09
CA TYR A 605 -5.56 15.72 21.01
C TYR A 605 -5.61 14.88 22.29
N ASP A 606 -5.88 15.49 23.44
CA ASP A 606 -6.07 14.79 24.70
C ASP A 606 -7.45 14.11 24.82
N HIS A 607 -8.35 14.43 23.89
CA HIS A 607 -9.76 14.02 23.90
C HIS A 607 -10.19 13.24 22.65
N ILE A 608 -9.24 12.66 21.95
CA ILE A 608 -9.49 11.90 20.72
C ILE A 608 -8.60 10.65 20.69
N ARG A 609 -9.03 9.64 19.97
CA ARG A 609 -8.20 8.49 19.61
C ARG A 609 -8.51 8.00 18.22
N ASP A 610 -7.53 7.37 17.59
CA ASP A 610 -7.66 6.62 16.36
C ASP A 610 -6.94 5.27 16.50
N LEU A 611 -7.64 4.16 16.25
CA LEU A 611 -7.06 2.83 16.43
C LEU A 611 -6.12 2.41 15.30
N ASP A 612 -6.36 2.90 14.08
CA ASP A 612 -5.52 2.60 12.90
C ASP A 612 -4.52 3.73 12.59
N GLY A 613 -4.81 4.96 13.04
CA GLY A 613 -4.01 6.15 12.82
C GLY A 613 -3.13 6.55 14.00
N GLY A 614 -2.51 7.70 13.89
CA GLY A 614 -1.86 8.41 15.00
C GLY A 614 -2.69 9.62 15.42
N GLU A 615 -2.82 9.85 16.70
CA GLU A 615 -3.64 10.96 17.22
C GLU A 615 -3.18 12.31 16.66
N ASN A 616 -1.88 12.56 16.57
CA ASN A 616 -1.32 13.80 16.01
C ASN A 616 -1.52 13.92 14.48
N HIS A 617 -2.08 12.91 13.84
CA HIS A 617 -2.45 12.94 12.44
C HIS A 617 -3.90 13.38 12.21
N ILE A 618 -4.68 13.55 13.27
CA ILE A 618 -6.06 13.97 13.19
C ILE A 618 -6.13 15.47 12.92
N VAL A 619 -6.96 15.86 11.98
CA VAL A 619 -7.23 17.26 11.66
C VAL A 619 -8.56 17.65 12.28
N PHE A 620 -8.55 18.76 13.02
CA PHE A 620 -9.77 19.28 13.65
C PHE A 620 -10.29 20.50 12.90
N ARG A 621 -11.59 20.62 12.83
CA ARG A 621 -12.30 21.79 12.30
C ARG A 621 -13.44 22.17 13.24
N LEU A 622 -13.75 23.45 13.24
CA LEU A 622 -14.92 24.01 13.91
C LEU A 622 -15.93 24.38 12.81
N ASP A 623 -17.06 23.71 12.82
CA ASP A 623 -18.15 24.10 11.93
C ASP A 623 -18.95 25.25 12.55
N GLN A 624 -18.92 26.39 11.89
CA GLN A 624 -19.64 27.59 12.28
C GLN A 624 -20.98 27.75 11.49
N THR A 625 -21.45 26.67 10.87
CA THR A 625 -22.74 26.75 10.18
C THR A 625 -23.86 27.05 11.19
N ASN A 626 -24.43 28.23 11.04
CA ASN A 626 -25.60 28.66 11.79
C ASN A 626 -26.75 27.68 11.47
N ASP A 627 -27.01 26.76 12.37
CA ASP A 627 -28.22 25.97 12.32
C ASP A 627 -29.41 26.89 12.63
N THR A 628 -30.12 27.26 11.58
CA THR A 628 -31.23 28.22 11.67
C THR A 628 -32.44 27.68 12.42
N GLU A 629 -32.43 26.44 12.88
CA GLU A 629 -33.55 25.80 13.59
C GLU A 629 -33.43 25.82 15.13
N SER A 630 -32.25 25.98 15.70
CA SER A 630 -32.07 26.17 17.14
C SER A 630 -31.80 27.66 17.43
N ARG A 631 -32.77 28.35 18.07
CA ARG A 631 -32.58 29.68 18.66
C ARG A 631 -31.61 29.62 19.84
N VAL A 632 -30.38 29.29 19.58
CA VAL A 632 -29.24 29.55 20.47
C VAL A 632 -28.57 30.80 19.90
N SER A 633 -28.30 31.78 20.75
CA SER A 633 -27.57 32.99 20.38
C SER A 633 -26.37 32.58 19.53
N SER A 634 -25.99 33.38 18.52
CA SER A 634 -24.81 33.08 17.69
C SER A 634 -23.64 32.80 18.61
N THR A 635 -22.77 31.89 18.23
CA THR A 635 -21.56 31.58 19.02
C THR A 635 -20.78 32.84 19.34
N ASP A 636 -20.80 33.83 18.44
CA ASP A 636 -20.13 35.13 18.59
C ASP A 636 -20.70 36.00 19.70
N ASP A 637 -21.95 35.77 20.14
CA ASP A 637 -22.57 36.53 21.22
C ASP A 637 -22.27 35.98 22.62
N VAL A 638 -21.84 34.72 22.72
CA VAL A 638 -21.56 34.02 23.99
C VAL A 638 -20.08 33.74 24.17
N VAL A 639 -19.46 33.17 23.15
CA VAL A 639 -18.03 32.80 23.16
C VAL A 639 -17.41 33.05 21.78
N GLU A 640 -16.25 33.67 21.75
CA GLU A 640 -15.38 33.65 20.60
C GLU A 640 -14.54 32.37 20.65
N ALA A 641 -14.77 31.47 19.69
CA ALA A 641 -14.09 30.19 19.60
C ALA A 641 -13.11 30.19 18.42
N THR A 642 -11.87 29.89 18.67
CA THR A 642 -10.83 29.72 17.65
C THR A 642 -10.15 28.37 17.80
N LEU A 643 -9.91 27.71 16.68
CA LEU A 643 -9.25 26.42 16.65
C LEU A 643 -7.94 26.52 15.84
N VAL A 644 -6.83 26.35 16.51
CA VAL A 644 -5.49 26.43 15.90
C VAL A 644 -4.67 25.23 16.36
N ASN A 645 -4.20 24.43 15.42
CA ASN A 645 -3.31 23.28 15.69
C ASN A 645 -3.88 22.33 16.76
N GLY A 646 -5.18 22.01 16.65
CA GLY A 646 -5.86 21.13 17.60
C GLY A 646 -6.14 21.74 18.96
N LYS A 647 -5.76 23.02 19.20
CA LYS A 647 -6.06 23.78 20.40
C LYS A 647 -7.30 24.64 20.19
N LEU A 648 -8.34 24.33 20.94
CA LEU A 648 -9.58 25.10 20.96
C LEU A 648 -9.48 26.18 22.03
N ASN A 649 -9.40 27.45 21.59
CA ASN A 649 -9.40 28.59 22.48
C ASN A 649 -10.82 29.15 22.58
N LEU A 650 -11.32 29.28 23.79
CA LEU A 650 -12.64 29.79 24.12
C LEU A 650 -12.51 31.09 24.92
N ILE A 651 -12.95 32.19 24.33
CA ILE A 651 -12.93 33.50 24.99
C ILE A 651 -14.40 33.91 25.29
N PRO A 652 -14.80 34.07 26.56
CA PRO A 652 -16.16 34.46 26.89
C PRO A 652 -16.41 35.91 26.44
N VAL A 653 -17.52 36.13 25.72
CA VAL A 653 -17.92 37.44 25.19
C VAL A 653 -19.22 37.92 25.89
N GLY A 654 -20.15 37.01 26.12
CA GLY A 654 -21.44 37.31 26.78
C GLY A 654 -21.92 36.13 27.61
N GLU A 655 -22.89 36.38 28.49
CA GLU A 655 -23.54 35.33 29.29
C GLU A 655 -24.53 34.54 28.43
N GLY A 656 -24.54 33.23 28.59
CA GLY A 656 -25.44 32.33 27.86
C GLY A 656 -24.92 30.95 27.62
N GLU A 657 -25.53 30.25 26.72
CA GLU A 657 -25.07 28.92 26.26
C GLU A 657 -24.93 28.94 24.74
N CYS A 658 -23.90 28.35 24.26
CA CYS A 658 -23.68 28.08 22.84
C CYS A 658 -23.19 26.65 22.60
N LYS A 659 -23.41 26.14 21.41
CA LYS A 659 -23.02 24.83 20.97
C LYS A 659 -22.01 24.96 19.88
N LEU A 660 -20.86 24.39 20.09
CA LEU A 660 -19.78 24.30 19.09
C LEU A 660 -19.82 22.90 18.45
N HIS A 661 -19.85 22.87 17.13
CA HIS A 661 -19.80 21.62 16.40
C HIS A 661 -18.36 21.34 15.97
N LEU A 662 -17.72 20.39 16.65
CA LEU A 662 -16.36 19.96 16.38
C LEU A 662 -16.34 18.81 15.38
N ILE A 663 -15.45 18.89 14.40
CA ILE A 663 -15.20 17.86 13.41
C ILE A 663 -13.77 17.39 13.58
N ALA A 664 -13.57 16.09 13.74
CA ALA A 664 -12.27 15.44 13.71
C ALA A 664 -12.19 14.53 12.49
N GLU A 665 -11.12 14.65 11.74
CA GLU A 665 -10.89 13.86 10.53
C GLU A 665 -9.55 13.14 10.61
N SER A 666 -9.58 11.83 10.38
CA SER A 666 -8.41 10.98 10.23
C SER A 666 -8.53 10.13 8.97
N ASN A 667 -7.55 10.25 8.08
CA ASN A 667 -7.47 9.48 6.84
C ASN A 667 -8.80 9.45 6.05
N GLY A 668 -9.49 10.60 5.99
CA GLY A 668 -10.76 10.77 5.26
C GLY A 668 -12.00 10.21 5.96
N LYS A 669 -11.86 9.75 7.20
CA LYS A 669 -12.98 9.36 8.06
C LYS A 669 -13.24 10.44 9.08
N VAL A 670 -14.52 10.69 9.35
CA VAL A 670 -14.98 11.86 10.12
C VAL A 670 -15.70 11.41 11.38
N ALA A 671 -15.38 12.06 12.48
CA ALA A 671 -16.18 12.05 13.71
C ALA A 671 -16.60 13.46 14.08
N THR A 672 -17.74 13.58 14.69
CA THR A 672 -18.27 14.87 15.15
C THR A 672 -18.57 14.84 16.64
N HIS A 673 -18.44 16.00 17.28
CA HIS A 673 -18.79 16.18 18.68
C HIS A 673 -19.42 17.56 18.90
N ASP A 674 -20.56 17.57 19.59
CA ASP A 674 -21.24 18.78 19.98
C ASP A 674 -20.81 19.20 21.38
N LEU A 675 -19.99 20.24 21.48
CA LEU A 675 -19.51 20.79 22.72
C LEU A 675 -20.42 21.92 23.20
N LEU A 676 -21.14 21.72 24.29
CA LEU A 676 -21.90 22.78 24.93
C LEU A 676 -20.99 23.65 25.78
N VAL A 677 -20.98 24.94 25.49
CA VAL A 677 -20.23 25.95 26.25
C VAL A 677 -21.22 26.86 26.96
N THR A 678 -21.13 26.93 28.26
CA THR A 678 -21.93 27.81 29.10
C THR A 678 -21.07 28.92 29.68
N VAL A 679 -21.41 30.16 29.45
CA VAL A 679 -20.76 31.37 30.03
C VAL A 679 -21.72 31.97 31.05
N GLY A 680 -21.29 32.07 32.26
CA GLY A 680 -22.12 32.68 33.32
C GLY A 680 -21.28 33.12 34.51
N GLN A 681 -21.82 34.09 35.26
CA GLN A 681 -21.20 34.43 36.55
C GLN A 681 -21.29 33.19 37.46
N THR A 682 -20.16 32.78 37.96
CA THR A 682 -20.11 31.84 39.08
C THR A 682 -20.71 32.52 40.31
N THR A 683 -22.05 32.56 40.41
CA THR A 683 -22.69 32.81 41.69
C THR A 683 -22.32 31.67 42.57
N GLY A 684 -21.49 31.95 43.57
CA GLY A 684 -20.84 30.98 44.42
C GLY A 684 -21.76 29.98 45.14
N ILE A 685 -22.30 29.05 44.40
CA ILE A 685 -22.66 27.77 44.91
C ILE A 685 -21.41 26.91 44.67
N GLN A 686 -20.63 26.73 45.71
CA GLN A 686 -19.61 25.70 45.69
C GLN A 686 -20.27 24.43 45.15
N ASN A 687 -19.82 24.02 43.92
CA ASN A 687 -19.98 22.65 43.54
C ASN A 687 -19.38 21.85 44.69
N VAL A 688 -20.18 21.12 45.38
CA VAL A 688 -19.70 20.05 46.23
C VAL A 688 -18.87 19.22 45.29
N SER A 689 -17.56 19.35 45.38
CA SER A 689 -16.64 18.44 44.73
C SER A 689 -17.04 17.08 45.19
N HIS A 690 -17.72 16.30 44.36
CA HIS A 690 -17.83 14.88 44.60
C HIS A 690 -16.40 14.39 44.46
N THR A 691 -15.73 14.27 45.61
CA THR A 691 -14.50 13.50 45.71
C THR A 691 -14.91 12.08 45.46
N SER A 692 -14.79 11.67 44.21
CA SER A 692 -14.94 10.25 43.85
C SER A 692 -13.66 9.57 44.29
N ASP A 693 -13.77 8.75 45.37
CA ASP A 693 -12.64 7.98 45.87
C ASP A 693 -12.73 6.55 45.33
N LEU A 694 -11.70 6.11 44.64
CA LEU A 694 -11.46 4.72 44.29
C LEU A 694 -10.37 4.18 45.23
N ASN A 695 -10.67 3.17 45.99
CA ASN A 695 -9.72 2.54 46.88
C ASN A 695 -9.79 1.01 46.82
N TYR A 696 -8.61 0.39 47.05
CA TYR A 696 -8.52 -1.04 47.27
C TYR A 696 -7.69 -1.30 48.54
N SER A 697 -8.33 -1.83 49.57
CA SER A 697 -7.68 -2.23 50.78
C SER A 697 -8.32 -3.51 51.34
N ASP A 698 -7.50 -4.36 51.93
CA ASP A 698 -7.93 -5.60 52.57
C ASP A 698 -8.82 -6.51 51.71
N GLY A 699 -8.59 -6.53 50.39
CA GLY A 699 -9.34 -7.34 49.44
C GLY A 699 -10.68 -6.72 49.02
N LEU A 700 -10.99 -5.51 49.43
CA LEU A 700 -12.21 -4.79 49.13
C LEU A 700 -11.92 -3.61 48.20
N ILE A 701 -12.66 -3.53 47.08
CA ILE A 701 -12.74 -2.35 46.26
C ILE A 701 -13.89 -1.47 46.75
N SER A 702 -13.65 -0.23 47.06
CA SER A 702 -14.66 0.77 47.40
C SER A 702 -14.63 1.93 46.41
N VAL A 703 -15.84 2.30 45.97
CA VAL A 703 -16.05 3.39 44.99
C VAL A 703 -17.12 4.31 45.58
N SER A 704 -16.81 5.61 45.66
CA SER A 704 -17.79 6.60 46.09
C SER A 704 -18.03 7.68 45.03
N GLY A 705 -19.22 8.21 44.97
CA GLY A 705 -19.57 9.32 44.06
C GLY A 705 -19.81 8.97 42.60
N LEU A 706 -19.88 7.65 42.24
CA LEU A 706 -19.98 7.17 40.86
C LEU A 706 -21.19 6.24 40.63
N GLU A 707 -22.28 6.46 41.35
CA GLU A 707 -23.52 5.70 41.16
C GLU A 707 -24.07 5.85 39.74
N GLY A 708 -24.46 4.72 39.13
CA GLY A 708 -24.97 4.65 37.74
C GLY A 708 -23.90 4.37 36.70
N TYR A 709 -22.63 4.53 37.01
CA TYR A 709 -21.53 4.19 36.08
C TYR A 709 -21.27 2.70 36.05
N THR A 710 -20.53 2.24 35.04
CA THR A 710 -20.15 0.84 34.88
C THR A 710 -18.69 0.64 35.31
N ALA A 711 -18.47 -0.23 36.27
CA ALA A 711 -17.14 -0.69 36.69
C ALA A 711 -16.71 -1.89 35.85
N ASN A 712 -15.63 -1.76 35.10
CA ASN A 712 -15.03 -2.82 34.30
C ASN A 712 -13.70 -3.27 34.93
N ILE A 713 -13.50 -4.56 35.10
CA ILE A 713 -12.26 -5.13 35.63
C ILE A 713 -11.57 -5.93 34.53
N TYR A 714 -10.31 -5.61 34.29
CA TYR A 714 -9.47 -6.24 33.29
C TYR A 714 -8.27 -6.95 33.92
N ASP A 715 -7.80 -8.02 33.30
CA ASP A 715 -6.48 -8.59 33.61
C ASP A 715 -5.36 -7.73 32.96
N ILE A 716 -4.10 -8.07 33.25
CA ILE A 716 -2.94 -7.33 32.71
C ILE A 716 -2.79 -7.43 31.17
N ASN A 717 -3.49 -8.38 30.53
CA ASN A 717 -3.48 -8.55 29.08
C ASN A 717 -4.64 -7.80 28.42
N GLY A 718 -5.37 -6.96 29.16
CA GLY A 718 -6.49 -6.17 28.67
C GLY A 718 -7.79 -6.96 28.46
N ARG A 719 -7.86 -8.21 28.89
CA ARG A 719 -9.09 -9.01 28.79
C ARG A 719 -10.06 -8.60 29.89
N LEU A 720 -11.29 -8.26 29.53
CA LEU A 720 -12.37 -7.98 30.47
C LEU A 720 -12.70 -9.24 31.27
N ILE A 721 -12.58 -9.11 32.58
CA ILE A 721 -12.89 -10.19 33.56
C ILE A 721 -14.30 -10.05 34.07
N GLU A 722 -14.70 -8.82 34.42
CA GLU A 722 -16.02 -8.55 34.99
C GLU A 722 -16.49 -7.14 34.66
N SER A 723 -17.81 -6.94 34.59
CA SER A 723 -18.45 -5.65 34.37
C SER A 723 -19.69 -5.55 35.23
N GLN A 724 -19.76 -4.53 36.08
CA GLN A 724 -20.87 -4.31 37.01
C GLN A 724 -21.32 -2.84 37.01
N ILE A 725 -22.59 -2.60 37.24
CA ILE A 725 -23.11 -1.24 37.45
C ILE A 725 -22.89 -0.87 38.91
N ILE A 726 -22.32 0.28 39.18
CA ILE A 726 -22.20 0.86 40.51
C ILE A 726 -23.60 1.27 40.94
N SER A 727 -24.19 0.48 41.85
CA SER A 727 -25.59 0.54 42.22
C SER A 727 -25.90 1.54 43.34
N THR A 728 -24.88 2.03 44.01
CA THR A 728 -25.02 2.95 45.16
C THR A 728 -23.88 3.96 45.18
N ASN A 729 -24.11 5.11 45.80
CA ASN A 729 -23.10 6.17 45.93
C ASN A 729 -21.85 5.77 46.70
N ASN A 730 -21.94 4.74 47.54
CA ASN A 730 -20.82 4.05 48.21
C ASN A 730 -20.91 2.58 47.86
N TRP A 731 -20.34 2.21 46.71
CA TRP A 731 -20.37 0.85 46.23
C TRP A 731 -19.13 0.10 46.66
N GLU A 732 -19.35 -1.10 47.16
CA GLU A 732 -18.27 -1.99 47.58
C GLU A 732 -18.34 -3.32 46.86
N PHE A 733 -17.16 -3.83 46.49
CA PHE A 733 -17.03 -5.05 45.73
C PHE A 733 -15.81 -5.88 46.19
N ILE A 734 -16.02 -7.16 46.48
CA ILE A 734 -14.95 -8.08 46.80
C ILE A 734 -14.65 -8.95 45.59
N PRO A 735 -13.52 -8.73 44.90
CA PRO A 735 -13.15 -9.56 43.76
C PRO A 735 -12.74 -10.98 44.22
N THR A 736 -13.28 -11.99 43.53
CA THR A 736 -13.04 -13.42 43.85
C THR A 736 -12.20 -14.14 42.80
N TYR A 737 -11.31 -13.41 42.13
CA TYR A 737 -10.48 -13.93 41.04
C TYR A 737 -9.21 -14.62 41.55
N SER A 738 -8.49 -15.29 40.67
CA SER A 738 -7.18 -15.86 40.97
C SER A 738 -6.16 -14.77 41.33
N LYS A 739 -5.13 -15.13 42.09
CA LYS A 739 -4.04 -14.21 42.43
C LYS A 739 -3.44 -13.61 41.13
N GLY A 740 -3.40 -12.29 41.07
CA GLY A 740 -2.92 -11.56 39.88
C GLY A 740 -3.01 -10.06 40.03
N LEU A 741 -2.57 -9.36 39.01
CA LEU A 741 -2.70 -7.91 38.90
C LEU A 741 -3.90 -7.59 37.99
N TYR A 742 -4.74 -6.68 38.44
CA TYR A 742 -5.98 -6.29 37.78
C TYR A 742 -6.08 -4.76 37.66
N ILE A 743 -6.87 -4.32 36.71
CA ILE A 743 -7.18 -2.91 36.49
C ILE A 743 -8.69 -2.75 36.51
N LEU A 744 -9.18 -1.97 37.45
CA LEU A 744 -10.55 -1.46 37.46
C LEU A 744 -10.57 -0.16 36.65
N TRP A 745 -11.48 -0.05 35.71
CA TRP A 745 -11.78 1.17 34.96
C TRP A 745 -13.28 1.47 35.05
N ILE A 746 -13.61 2.69 35.42
CA ILE A 746 -14.99 3.15 35.42
C ILE A 746 -15.30 3.72 34.06
N LYS A 747 -16.12 3.00 33.29
CA LYS A 747 -16.42 3.30 31.90
C LYS A 747 -16.98 4.71 31.73
N GLY A 748 -16.36 5.47 30.80
CA GLY A 748 -16.75 6.87 30.52
C GLY A 748 -16.19 7.89 31.51
N THR A 749 -15.19 7.50 32.32
CA THR A 749 -14.51 8.40 33.25
C THR A 749 -12.99 8.18 33.18
N PRO A 750 -12.19 9.14 33.66
CA PRO A 750 -10.73 8.97 33.77
C PRO A 750 -10.33 8.06 34.96
N TYR A 751 -11.27 7.56 35.73
CA TYR A 751 -10.99 6.84 36.97
C TYR A 751 -10.56 5.38 36.72
N THR A 752 -9.32 5.11 37.11
CA THR A 752 -8.73 3.76 37.07
C THR A 752 -8.06 3.41 38.40
N LEU A 753 -8.13 2.18 38.79
CA LEU A 753 -7.48 1.66 39.98
C LEU A 753 -6.73 0.37 39.65
N LYS A 754 -5.45 0.31 39.95
CA LYS A 754 -4.63 -0.89 39.84
C LYS A 754 -4.62 -1.61 41.18
N PHE A 755 -5.00 -2.89 41.19
CA PHE A 755 -5.02 -3.67 42.46
C PHE A 755 -4.46 -5.07 42.24
N LYS A 756 -4.00 -5.67 43.33
CA LYS A 756 -3.41 -7.02 43.30
C LYS A 756 -4.15 -7.89 44.30
N LEU A 757 -4.65 -9.04 43.84
CA LEU A 757 -5.23 -10.12 44.62
C LEU A 757 -4.18 -11.11 45.06
#